data_1bddf5581871a5f2a25b73260fce7fdb
#
_entry.id   1bddf5581871a5f2a25b73260fce7fdb
#
_cell.length_a   1.000
_cell.length_b   1.000
_cell.length_c   1.000
_cell.angle_alpha   90.00
_cell.angle_beta   90.00
_cell.angle_gamma   90.00
#
_symmetry.space_group_name_H-M   'P 1'
#
loop_
_entity.id
_entity.type
_entity.pdbx_description
1 polymer ?
#
loop_
_entity_poly.entity_id
_entity_poly.type
_entity_poly.pdbx_seq_one_letter_code
_entity_poly.pdbx_strand_id
1 'polypeptide(L)'
;MTLQIIEEVVVRTQMSGRHRFTLGPLCLFSLIAIALPPGQVSAQQKYEKPPKEILDVLNAPLPPTPFLSPARDLLALAQPVAYPSIADLAEPMLRLAGIRINPRTNAERSYVYYWVALTLKRISDGADFEVALPAAVHRMGPLQWNAAGTMIAFTNEASDGVELWVVDVATRKVQQIPGVRINPVLRSAVQWMPDQKTLLVKTLPADRGAPPETPTVPPGPKIQESLGVSAASSTYEARDVLRSPHDADLFDYYTTSQLALVNVSSGEITRIGKPAVFSQVSAAPGGRYLLVERIHRPYSYLCAYYRFPRDVEVWTTAGEAAETAASLPLAEQVPINGVPTGPRDHMWRPTEPETLIWIEALDGGNPKTKVPNRDRVMIKPVGGSAIELCKVGERVADLQWLEKEGILLLSDYDPDRHWLRTYVINADDKEVPARLLWDMSADDRYKNPGDPVYRTLPTGARAILQQNEWIYLYGRGSSPEGDRPFLDRLDLRTSKTERLFRSDHESYEYFAAWLDPSAGSFITRRESPVEPPNFFVRTLARDPSRAAPAGEAAWESTPRALTRFPNPTPQLSGITKRLVTYTRADGIPLSFMLYLPPGYKQGTPLPTMVWAYPLDYAEKGVAGQIEGSSKLFTTIQRDSELFFLLQGYAVLDDVAMPVVGPPETAYDTFVEQIVANAKAAIDKAVELGVTDPQRVGVAGHSHGALMTANLLAYSDLFRAGIARSGAFNHTMRPFGFQNERRTYWQARDTYVKLSPVLQADKINEPLLLIHGELDQNPGTVPMQSEKLYEAVRGVGGTARLVMLPYESHGYTARESIEHVLYEMLTWFDRYVKNAPPRAK
;
A
#
# COMPACT_ATOMS: atom_id res chain seq x y z
N MET A 1 0.80 -13.75 43.51
CA MET A 1 1.44 -14.13 44.77
C MET A 1 2.95 -13.96 44.70
N THR A 2 3.40 -12.86 44.08
CA THR A 2 4.85 -12.52 43.92
C THR A 2 5.11 -11.00 44.01
N LEU A 3 4.13 -10.25 44.48
CA LEU A 3 4.23 -8.79 44.73
C LEU A 3 4.14 -8.42 46.22
N GLN A 4 4.06 -9.39 47.12
CA GLN A 4 3.98 -9.18 48.58
C GLN A 4 5.32 -9.41 49.30
N ILE A 5 6.41 -9.77 48.60
CA ILE A 5 7.72 -10.04 49.21
C ILE A 5 8.70 -8.85 49.10
N ILE A 6 8.36 -7.80 48.32
CA ILE A 6 9.26 -6.66 48.15
C ILE A 6 8.95 -5.50 49.10
N GLU A 7 7.76 -5.43 49.70
CA GLU A 7 7.45 -4.39 50.71
C GLU A 7 7.89 -4.72 52.16
N GLU A 8 8.15 -5.98 52.50
CA GLU A 8 8.60 -6.35 53.87
C GLU A 8 10.08 -6.23 54.12
N VAL A 9 10.93 -6.01 53.09
CA VAL A 9 12.38 -5.90 53.28
C VAL A 9 12.86 -4.45 53.44
N VAL A 10 12.02 -3.45 53.14
CA VAL A 10 12.43 -2.01 53.25
C VAL A 10 12.00 -1.38 54.59
N VAL A 11 11.13 -2.04 55.41
CA VAL A 11 10.66 -1.44 56.67
C VAL A 11 11.36 -1.98 57.93
N ARG A 12 12.35 -2.89 57.83
CA ARG A 12 13.06 -3.45 59.01
C ARG A 12 14.51 -3.03 59.19
N THR A 13 14.97 -1.96 58.59
CA THR A 13 16.36 -1.47 58.81
C THR A 13 16.40 -0.05 59.39
N GLN A 14 15.45 0.33 60.18
CA GLN A 14 15.54 1.50 61.09
C GLN A 14 14.97 1.10 62.42
N MET A 15 15.85 0.58 63.30
CA MET A 15 15.90 0.81 64.75
C MET A 15 16.81 -0.24 65.38
N SER A 16 17.98 0.16 65.76
CA SER A 16 18.58 -0.01 67.08
C SER A 16 20.07 -0.07 67.03
N GLY A 17 20.72 0.70 67.89
CA GLY A 17 21.94 0.33 68.50
C GLY A 17 23.10 1.30 68.38
N ARG A 18 23.07 2.32 69.24
CA ARG A 18 24.30 3.04 69.66
C ARG A 18 25.32 2.09 70.19
N HIS A 19 26.55 2.13 69.67
CA HIS A 19 27.72 1.98 70.50
C HIS A 19 28.95 2.67 69.84
N ARG A 20 29.61 3.51 70.68
CA ARG A 20 30.90 4.12 70.47
C ARG A 20 32.01 3.05 70.59
N PHE A 21 33.07 3.16 69.74
CA PHE A 21 34.49 3.06 70.25
C PHE A 21 35.51 3.41 69.14
N THR A 22 36.22 4.40 69.45
CA THR A 22 37.69 4.65 69.35
C THR A 22 38.52 4.45 68.08
N LEU A 23 39.21 5.55 67.74
CA LEU A 23 40.21 5.73 66.71
C LEU A 23 41.40 4.76 66.82
N GLY A 24 41.92 4.34 65.68
CA GLY A 24 43.24 3.77 65.46
C GLY A 24 43.68 3.94 64.02
N PRO A 25 44.98 4.10 63.66
CA PRO A 25 45.46 5.00 62.63
C PRO A 25 45.61 4.38 61.22
N LEU A 26 45.56 5.27 60.25
CA LEU A 26 46.07 5.30 58.88
C LEU A 26 46.80 4.06 58.31
N CYS A 27 46.18 3.48 57.23
CA CYS A 27 46.97 2.97 56.12
C CYS A 27 46.41 3.61 54.83
N LEU A 28 47.26 4.41 54.19
CA LEU A 28 47.06 5.02 52.89
C LEU A 28 47.08 3.89 51.84
N PHE A 29 45.95 3.54 51.33
CA PHE A 29 45.80 2.85 49.99
C PHE A 29 45.34 3.87 48.98
N SER A 30 46.21 4.24 48.05
CA SER A 30 45.87 5.03 46.87
C SER A 30 44.95 4.24 45.99
N LEU A 31 43.66 4.49 46.09
CA LEU A 31 42.70 4.07 45.07
C LEU A 31 42.83 5.04 43.88
N ILE A 32 43.42 4.59 42.79
CA ILE A 32 43.26 5.21 41.48
C ILE A 32 41.82 4.93 41.07
N ALA A 33 40.95 5.88 41.32
CA ALA A 33 39.61 5.90 40.74
C ALA A 33 39.76 6.20 39.25
N ILE A 34 39.67 5.17 38.40
CA ILE A 34 39.40 5.35 36.98
C ILE A 34 37.97 5.91 36.93
N ALA A 35 37.86 7.22 36.79
CA ALA A 35 36.57 7.87 36.48
C ALA A 35 36.13 7.45 35.08
N LEU A 36 35.31 6.42 34.99
CA LEU A 36 34.46 6.20 33.82
C LEU A 36 33.58 7.43 33.72
N PRO A 37 33.47 8.07 32.54
CA PRO A 37 32.58 9.18 32.38
C PRO A 37 31.13 8.69 32.68
N PRO A 38 30.33 9.48 33.41
CA PRO A 38 28.96 9.13 33.67
C PRO A 38 28.26 8.91 32.30
N GLY A 39 27.63 7.75 32.13
CA GLY A 39 26.84 7.48 30.95
C GLY A 39 25.88 8.64 30.76
N GLN A 40 26.02 9.34 29.66
CA GLN A 40 25.10 10.39 29.27
C GLN A 40 23.72 9.75 29.16
N VAL A 41 22.84 10.01 30.12
CA VAL A 41 21.42 9.90 29.96
C VAL A 41 21.11 10.85 28.82
N SER A 42 20.82 10.31 27.66
CA SER A 42 20.53 11.06 26.43
C SER A 42 19.39 12.03 26.73
N ALA A 43 19.70 13.32 26.77
CA ALA A 43 18.69 14.36 26.63
C ALA A 43 17.89 14.07 25.36
N GLN A 44 16.60 14.38 25.39
CA GLN A 44 15.65 14.26 24.27
C GLN A 44 16.35 14.64 22.96
N GLN A 45 16.59 13.63 22.11
CA GLN A 45 17.39 13.84 20.90
C GLN A 45 16.54 14.64 19.91
N LYS A 46 17.14 15.67 19.35
CA LYS A 46 16.59 16.51 18.28
C LYS A 46 16.50 15.69 17.00
N TYR A 47 15.51 15.96 16.14
CA TYR A 47 15.56 15.45 14.78
C TYR A 47 16.86 15.91 14.10
N GLU A 48 17.71 14.97 13.75
CA GLU A 48 18.95 15.23 13.03
C GLU A 48 18.68 15.27 11.52
N LYS A 49 19.58 15.92 10.77
CA LYS A 49 19.46 16.07 9.33
C LYS A 49 20.62 15.39 8.61
N PRO A 50 20.34 14.75 7.48
CA PRO A 50 21.40 14.22 6.63
C PRO A 50 22.18 15.37 5.97
N PRO A 51 23.32 15.07 5.32
CA PRO A 51 24.11 16.07 4.58
C PRO A 51 23.29 16.88 3.58
N LYS A 52 23.78 18.08 3.29
CA LYS A 52 23.07 19.07 2.43
C LYS A 52 22.73 18.52 1.05
N GLU A 53 23.65 17.79 0.42
CA GLU A 53 23.44 17.18 -0.89
C GLU A 53 22.25 16.20 -0.92
N ILE A 54 21.96 15.56 0.18
CA ILE A 54 20.79 14.69 0.35
C ILE A 54 19.53 15.52 0.52
N LEU A 55 19.58 16.57 1.36
CA LEU A 55 18.46 17.48 1.57
C LEU A 55 18.07 18.20 0.26
N ASP A 56 19.04 18.57 -0.57
CA ASP A 56 18.78 19.21 -1.85
C ASP A 56 18.00 18.31 -2.82
N VAL A 57 18.24 16.99 -2.79
CA VAL A 57 17.48 16.01 -3.56
C VAL A 57 16.11 15.73 -2.91
N LEU A 58 16.09 15.51 -1.60
CA LEU A 58 14.87 15.18 -0.85
C LEU A 58 13.81 16.31 -0.98
N ASN A 59 14.25 17.57 -0.98
CA ASN A 59 13.36 18.73 -1.05
C ASN A 59 13.13 19.24 -2.49
N ALA A 60 13.58 18.50 -3.50
CA ALA A 60 13.30 18.83 -4.88
C ALA A 60 11.79 18.81 -5.16
N PRO A 61 11.26 19.73 -5.98
CA PRO A 61 9.84 19.78 -6.26
C PRO A 61 9.36 18.53 -6.98
N LEU A 62 8.25 17.98 -6.51
CA LEU A 62 7.60 16.83 -7.16
C LEU A 62 6.92 17.27 -8.46
N PRO A 63 6.89 16.43 -9.50
CA PRO A 63 6.08 16.70 -10.68
C PRO A 63 4.59 16.74 -10.33
N PRO A 64 3.77 17.53 -11.03
CA PRO A 64 2.33 17.55 -10.84
C PRO A 64 1.68 16.19 -11.10
N THR A 65 0.66 15.87 -10.32
CA THR A 65 -0.15 14.66 -10.50
C THR A 65 -1.17 14.89 -11.63
N PRO A 66 -1.20 14.05 -12.68
CA PRO A 66 -2.12 14.22 -13.79
C PRO A 66 -3.48 13.55 -13.53
N PHE A 67 -4.56 14.22 -13.91
CA PHE A 67 -5.92 13.71 -13.94
C PHE A 67 -6.55 14.01 -15.31
N LEU A 68 -6.68 13.00 -16.16
CA LEU A 68 -7.26 13.15 -17.50
C LEU A 68 -8.77 13.38 -17.42
N SER A 69 -9.28 14.37 -18.17
CA SER A 69 -10.72 14.58 -18.28
C SER A 69 -11.40 13.39 -18.97
N PRO A 70 -12.63 12.99 -18.59
CA PRO A 70 -13.38 11.96 -19.30
C PRO A 70 -13.68 12.32 -20.75
N ALA A 71 -13.79 13.62 -21.06
CA ALA A 71 -13.93 14.14 -22.43
C ALA A 71 -12.65 14.00 -23.27
N ARG A 72 -11.48 13.68 -22.64
CA ARG A 72 -10.19 13.46 -23.30
C ARG A 72 -9.60 14.71 -23.99
N ASP A 73 -10.00 15.89 -23.60
CA ASP A 73 -9.58 17.18 -24.14
C ASP A 73 -8.63 17.94 -23.22
N LEU A 74 -8.68 17.66 -21.90
CA LEU A 74 -7.89 18.32 -20.87
C LEU A 74 -7.14 17.32 -19.97
N LEU A 75 -5.98 17.77 -19.49
CA LEU A 75 -5.21 17.12 -18.44
C LEU A 75 -5.14 18.07 -17.24
N ALA A 76 -5.80 17.74 -16.13
CA ALA A 76 -5.64 18.50 -14.90
C ALA A 76 -4.34 18.09 -14.21
N LEU A 77 -3.47 19.05 -13.95
CA LEU A 77 -2.18 18.89 -13.29
C LEU A 77 -2.27 19.48 -11.89
N ALA A 78 -2.34 18.62 -10.87
CA ALA A 78 -2.43 19.03 -9.47
C ALA A 78 -1.05 18.96 -8.81
N GLN A 79 -0.59 20.06 -8.17
CA GLN A 79 0.70 20.11 -7.49
C GLN A 79 0.63 19.47 -6.13
N PRO A 80 1.30 18.33 -5.86
CA PRO A 80 1.29 17.68 -4.57
C PRO A 80 2.22 18.40 -3.58
N VAL A 81 1.92 18.27 -2.28
CA VAL A 81 2.87 18.53 -1.20
C VAL A 81 3.76 17.31 -1.03
N ALA A 82 5.07 17.50 -0.99
CA ALA A 82 6.03 16.38 -0.95
C ALA A 82 5.94 15.60 0.37
N TYR A 83 6.03 16.31 1.50
CA TYR A 83 6.03 15.72 2.83
C TYR A 83 5.28 16.62 3.80
N PRO A 84 4.33 16.08 4.61
CA PRO A 84 3.76 16.81 5.74
C PRO A 84 4.84 17.08 6.79
N SER A 85 4.59 18.02 7.68
CA SER A 85 5.44 18.23 8.85
C SER A 85 5.10 17.23 9.96
N ILE A 86 6.03 17.05 10.91
CA ILE A 86 5.73 16.27 12.12
C ILE A 86 4.60 16.90 12.94
N ALA A 87 4.41 18.22 12.85
CA ALA A 87 3.29 18.92 13.50
C ALA A 87 1.93 18.49 12.91
N ASP A 88 1.88 18.24 11.58
CA ASP A 88 0.66 17.68 10.95
C ASP A 88 0.35 16.27 11.48
N LEU A 89 1.38 15.44 11.70
CA LEU A 89 1.19 14.10 12.26
C LEU A 89 0.82 14.11 13.75
N ALA A 90 1.30 15.11 14.49
CA ALA A 90 1.04 15.28 15.92
C ALA A 90 -0.38 15.82 16.24
N GLU A 91 -1.15 16.23 15.22
CA GLU A 91 -2.56 16.59 15.46
C GLU A 91 -3.35 15.45 16.12
N PRO A 92 -4.33 15.77 16.97
CA PRO A 92 -5.11 14.76 17.68
C PRO A 92 -5.67 13.70 16.75
N MET A 93 -5.59 12.44 17.18
CA MET A 93 -6.05 11.30 16.40
C MET A 93 -6.76 10.26 17.27
N LEU A 94 -7.99 9.95 16.92
CA LEU A 94 -8.73 8.81 17.44
C LEU A 94 -8.46 7.57 16.59
N ARG A 95 -8.34 6.42 17.24
CA ARG A 95 -8.14 5.11 16.62
C ARG A 95 -9.32 4.23 16.99
N LEU A 96 -10.25 4.04 16.04
CA LEU A 96 -11.56 3.44 16.30
C LEU A 96 -11.88 2.40 15.22
N ALA A 97 -12.03 1.15 15.59
CA ALA A 97 -12.45 0.06 14.72
C ALA A 97 -11.65 -0.06 13.40
N GLY A 98 -10.34 0.20 13.45
CA GLY A 98 -9.44 0.11 12.28
C GLY A 98 -9.32 1.39 11.46
N ILE A 99 -9.99 2.48 11.86
CA ILE A 99 -9.87 3.81 11.24
C ILE A 99 -9.20 4.81 12.17
N ARG A 100 -8.61 5.84 11.57
CA ARG A 100 -7.93 6.94 12.26
C ARG A 100 -8.59 8.25 11.87
N ILE A 101 -9.03 9.01 12.85
CA ILE A 101 -9.87 10.21 12.66
C ILE A 101 -9.24 11.38 13.40
N ASN A 102 -9.14 12.53 12.72
CA ASN A 102 -8.88 13.79 13.38
C ASN A 102 -10.20 14.27 14.06
N PRO A 103 -10.28 14.31 15.39
CA PRO A 103 -11.53 14.67 16.08
C PRO A 103 -11.94 16.12 15.87
N ARG A 104 -11.02 17.01 15.48
CA ARG A 104 -11.31 18.43 15.24
C ARG A 104 -11.96 18.67 13.88
N THR A 105 -11.43 18.04 12.83
CA THR A 105 -11.90 18.24 11.46
C THR A 105 -12.85 17.14 10.98
N ASN A 106 -12.95 16.04 11.71
CA ASN A 106 -13.60 14.80 11.29
C ASN A 106 -13.00 14.19 10.01
N ALA A 107 -11.79 14.59 9.66
CA ALA A 107 -11.08 14.02 8.51
C ALA A 107 -10.49 12.64 8.85
N GLU A 108 -10.50 11.73 7.90
CA GLU A 108 -9.81 10.45 8.03
C GLU A 108 -8.29 10.63 7.84
N ARG A 109 -7.51 10.08 8.76
CA ARG A 109 -6.05 10.16 8.80
C ARG A 109 -5.40 8.89 8.24
N SER A 110 -5.66 8.54 6.98
CA SER A 110 -5.08 7.33 6.39
C SER A 110 -3.72 7.56 5.73
N TYR A 111 -3.52 8.62 4.97
CA TYR A 111 -2.26 9.12 4.40
C TYR A 111 -2.47 10.56 3.96
N VAL A 112 -1.55 11.45 4.33
CA VAL A 112 -1.72 12.89 4.07
C VAL A 112 -1.16 13.21 2.67
N TYR A 113 -1.86 12.79 1.63
CA TYR A 113 -1.62 13.31 0.28
C TYR A 113 -2.65 14.38 -0.02
N TYR A 114 -2.20 15.60 -0.24
CA TYR A 114 -3.04 16.71 -0.68
C TYR A 114 -2.31 17.58 -1.71
N TRP A 115 -3.09 18.32 -2.45
CA TRP A 115 -2.60 19.21 -3.50
C TRP A 115 -2.85 20.65 -3.13
N VAL A 116 -2.02 21.55 -3.67
CA VAL A 116 -2.03 22.99 -3.32
C VAL A 116 -2.16 23.91 -4.53
N ALA A 117 -2.09 23.39 -5.73
CA ALA A 117 -2.31 24.14 -6.97
C ALA A 117 -2.91 23.25 -8.06
N LEU A 118 -3.57 23.85 -9.02
CA LEU A 118 -4.21 23.17 -10.14
C LEU A 118 -3.99 23.95 -11.46
N THR A 119 -3.54 23.24 -12.49
CA THR A 119 -3.41 23.74 -13.86
C THR A 119 -4.17 22.82 -14.81
N LEU A 120 -4.96 23.38 -15.70
CA LEU A 120 -5.61 22.63 -16.79
C LEU A 120 -4.76 22.78 -18.05
N LYS A 121 -4.30 21.67 -18.61
CA LYS A 121 -3.56 21.63 -19.87
C LYS A 121 -4.45 21.11 -20.99
N ARG A 122 -4.61 21.89 -22.06
CA ARG A 122 -5.37 21.46 -23.24
C ARG A 122 -4.53 20.50 -24.08
N ILE A 123 -5.10 19.34 -24.42
CA ILE A 123 -4.37 18.25 -25.07
C ILE A 123 -4.09 18.56 -26.56
N SER A 124 -5.00 19.28 -27.23
CA SER A 124 -4.88 19.57 -28.66
C SER A 124 -3.62 20.38 -29.01
N ASP A 125 -3.29 21.40 -28.23
CA ASP A 125 -2.21 22.34 -28.48
C ASP A 125 -1.18 22.49 -27.34
N GLY A 126 -1.47 21.85 -26.17
CA GLY A 126 -0.60 21.89 -24.99
C GLY A 126 -0.68 23.19 -24.19
N ALA A 127 -1.67 24.04 -24.43
CA ALA A 127 -1.85 25.30 -23.71
C ALA A 127 -2.19 25.07 -22.24
N ASP A 128 -1.54 25.83 -21.35
CA ASP A 128 -1.76 25.79 -19.91
C ASP A 128 -2.72 26.89 -19.46
N PHE A 129 -3.63 26.53 -18.53
CA PHE A 129 -4.58 27.42 -17.91
C PHE A 129 -4.53 27.24 -16.41
N GLU A 130 -3.96 28.19 -15.70
CA GLU A 130 -3.95 28.17 -14.24
C GLU A 130 -5.37 28.31 -13.68
N VAL A 131 -5.69 27.54 -12.66
CA VAL A 131 -6.93 27.63 -11.87
C VAL A 131 -6.59 28.36 -10.59
N ALA A 132 -7.05 29.59 -10.45
CA ALA A 132 -6.82 30.43 -9.27
C ALA A 132 -7.59 29.85 -8.07
N LEU A 133 -6.91 29.11 -7.21
CA LEU A 133 -7.51 28.58 -5.98
C LEU A 133 -7.69 29.71 -4.96
N PRO A 134 -8.86 29.81 -4.32
CA PRO A 134 -9.04 30.72 -3.18
C PRO A 134 -8.06 30.43 -2.03
N ALA A 135 -7.65 31.46 -1.29
CA ALA A 135 -6.69 31.30 -0.19
C ALA A 135 -7.12 30.32 0.91
N ALA A 136 -8.43 30.03 1.02
CA ALA A 136 -8.96 29.02 1.94
C ALA A 136 -8.63 27.58 1.50
N VAL A 137 -8.31 27.34 0.22
CA VAL A 137 -7.99 26.01 -0.31
C VAL A 137 -6.50 25.76 -0.18
N HIS A 138 -6.11 24.94 0.79
CA HIS A 138 -4.70 24.62 1.06
C HIS A 138 -4.44 23.12 1.32
N ARG A 139 -5.49 22.30 1.45
CA ARG A 139 -5.42 20.84 1.56
C ARG A 139 -6.47 20.21 0.65
N MET A 140 -6.26 20.37 -0.67
CA MET A 140 -7.16 19.83 -1.68
C MET A 140 -7.05 18.31 -1.74
N GLY A 141 -8.18 17.63 -1.60
CA GLY A 141 -8.31 16.19 -1.78
C GLY A 141 -8.33 15.75 -3.25
N PRO A 142 -8.55 14.46 -3.54
CA PRO A 142 -8.58 13.94 -4.90
C PRO A 142 -9.61 14.62 -5.79
N LEU A 143 -9.20 14.93 -7.02
CA LEU A 143 -10.05 15.53 -8.03
C LEU A 143 -11.05 14.51 -8.60
N GLN A 144 -12.32 14.89 -8.68
CA GLN A 144 -13.39 14.07 -9.25
C GLN A 144 -14.06 14.79 -10.42
N TRP A 145 -13.69 14.39 -11.62
CA TRP A 145 -14.35 14.88 -12.83
C TRP A 145 -15.79 14.36 -12.91
N ASN A 146 -16.71 15.20 -13.39
CA ASN A 146 -17.96 14.66 -13.91
C ASN A 146 -17.73 13.95 -15.26
N ALA A 147 -18.61 13.04 -15.68
CA ALA A 147 -18.41 12.26 -16.91
C ALA A 147 -18.34 13.11 -18.17
N ALA A 148 -18.94 14.30 -18.18
CA ALA A 148 -18.88 15.24 -19.28
C ALA A 148 -17.54 16.02 -19.37
N GLY A 149 -16.68 15.96 -18.34
CA GLY A 149 -15.43 16.69 -18.30
C GLY A 149 -15.58 18.22 -18.11
N THR A 150 -16.78 18.67 -17.70
CA THR A 150 -17.10 20.11 -17.56
C THR A 150 -16.95 20.64 -16.16
N MET A 151 -16.92 19.77 -15.16
CA MET A 151 -16.83 20.10 -13.74
C MET A 151 -15.83 19.19 -13.02
N ILE A 152 -15.15 19.76 -12.01
CA ILE A 152 -14.31 18.99 -11.08
C ILE A 152 -14.83 19.26 -9.67
N ALA A 153 -15.15 18.21 -8.91
CA ALA A 153 -15.42 18.29 -7.48
C ALA A 153 -14.17 17.86 -6.69
N PHE A 154 -13.93 18.50 -5.54
CA PHE A 154 -12.90 18.08 -4.60
C PHE A 154 -13.26 18.49 -3.17
N THR A 155 -12.61 17.86 -2.20
CA THR A 155 -12.72 18.24 -0.78
C THR A 155 -11.52 19.11 -0.39
N ASN A 156 -11.71 20.00 0.59
CA ASN A 156 -10.64 20.74 1.23
C ASN A 156 -10.73 20.54 2.75
N GLU A 157 -9.68 20.04 3.38
CA GLU A 157 -9.61 19.95 4.83
C GLU A 157 -9.26 21.33 5.41
N ALA A 158 -10.28 22.01 5.96
CA ALA A 158 -10.14 23.27 6.69
C ALA A 158 -9.86 23.02 8.18
N SER A 159 -9.63 24.08 8.96
CA SER A 159 -9.28 23.98 10.38
C SER A 159 -10.35 23.36 11.27
N ASP A 160 -11.61 23.40 10.82
CA ASP A 160 -12.81 23.01 11.59
C ASP A 160 -13.71 21.98 10.88
N GLY A 161 -13.25 21.42 9.77
CA GLY A 161 -14.00 20.41 9.02
C GLY A 161 -13.55 20.23 7.59
N VAL A 162 -14.26 19.39 6.87
CA VAL A 162 -14.00 19.10 5.45
C VAL A 162 -15.08 19.76 4.60
N GLU A 163 -14.64 20.61 3.69
CA GLU A 163 -15.49 21.41 2.80
C GLU A 163 -15.62 20.72 1.43
N LEU A 164 -16.69 21.06 0.71
CA LEU A 164 -16.90 20.67 -0.69
C LEU A 164 -16.67 21.88 -1.60
N TRP A 165 -15.85 21.67 -2.61
CA TRP A 165 -15.51 22.67 -3.62
C TRP A 165 -15.73 22.12 -5.02
N VAL A 166 -16.08 22.99 -5.96
CA VAL A 166 -16.23 22.65 -7.36
C VAL A 166 -15.50 23.67 -8.25
N VAL A 167 -15.00 23.16 -9.38
CA VAL A 167 -14.40 23.98 -10.44
C VAL A 167 -15.27 23.87 -11.69
N ASP A 168 -15.74 24.98 -12.20
CA ASP A 168 -16.28 25.05 -13.56
C ASP A 168 -15.10 25.14 -14.53
N VAL A 169 -14.96 24.16 -15.39
CA VAL A 169 -13.77 23.98 -16.24
C VAL A 169 -13.69 25.06 -17.32
N ALA A 170 -14.84 25.46 -17.90
CA ALA A 170 -14.86 26.45 -18.96
C ALA A 170 -14.48 27.85 -18.48
N THR A 171 -14.97 28.27 -17.32
CA THR A 171 -14.72 29.56 -16.71
C THR A 171 -13.51 29.55 -15.77
N ARG A 172 -13.06 28.38 -15.33
CA ARG A 172 -12.03 28.13 -14.30
C ARG A 172 -12.42 28.72 -12.93
N LYS A 173 -13.68 29.00 -12.73
CA LYS A 173 -14.18 29.52 -11.47
C LYS A 173 -14.19 28.39 -10.42
N VAL A 174 -13.57 28.66 -9.28
CA VAL A 174 -13.57 27.78 -8.10
C VAL A 174 -14.57 28.33 -7.11
N GLN A 175 -15.46 27.49 -6.60
CA GLN A 175 -16.47 27.91 -5.64
C GLN A 175 -16.69 26.82 -4.57
N GLN A 176 -16.83 27.28 -3.33
CA GLN A 176 -17.28 26.44 -2.23
C GLN A 176 -18.78 26.19 -2.36
N ILE A 177 -19.22 25.00 -1.99
CA ILE A 177 -20.64 24.72 -1.82
C ILE A 177 -21.00 25.04 -0.37
N PRO A 178 -21.72 26.14 -0.11
CA PRO A 178 -22.01 26.58 1.25
C PRO A 178 -22.99 25.61 1.94
N GLY A 179 -22.88 25.49 3.27
CA GLY A 179 -23.79 24.64 4.06
C GLY A 179 -23.51 23.14 3.98
N VAL A 180 -22.49 22.72 3.23
CA VAL A 180 -22.05 21.33 3.14
C VAL A 180 -20.79 21.13 3.99
N ARG A 181 -20.87 20.28 5.01
CA ARG A 181 -19.73 19.78 5.78
C ARG A 181 -19.62 18.30 5.54
N ILE A 182 -18.58 17.89 4.82
CA ILE A 182 -18.37 16.48 4.43
C ILE A 182 -17.95 15.65 5.63
N ASN A 183 -18.51 14.44 5.75
CA ASN A 183 -17.96 13.37 6.58
C ASN A 183 -17.20 12.39 5.69
N PRO A 184 -15.86 12.49 5.57
CA PRO A 184 -15.06 11.61 4.70
C PRO A 184 -14.79 10.23 5.32
N VAL A 185 -15.15 10.02 6.60
CA VAL A 185 -14.91 8.77 7.32
C VAL A 185 -15.69 7.63 6.67
N LEU A 186 -15.07 6.44 6.58
CA LEU A 186 -15.58 5.25 5.91
C LEU A 186 -15.74 5.41 4.39
N ARG A 187 -14.85 6.18 3.75
CA ARG A 187 -14.73 6.32 2.27
C ARG A 187 -15.98 6.89 1.55
N SER A 188 -15.88 7.00 0.24
CA SER A 188 -17.00 7.37 -0.69
C SER A 188 -17.85 8.56 -0.23
N ALA A 189 -17.19 9.62 0.25
CA ALA A 189 -17.90 10.77 0.81
C ALA A 189 -18.51 11.70 -0.23
N VAL A 190 -18.03 11.65 -1.48
CA VAL A 190 -18.48 12.49 -2.60
C VAL A 190 -18.49 11.66 -3.88
N GLN A 191 -19.55 11.71 -4.65
CA GLN A 191 -19.63 11.11 -5.99
C GLN A 191 -20.63 11.85 -6.88
N TRP A 192 -20.38 11.88 -8.19
CA TRP A 192 -21.33 12.40 -9.14
C TRP A 192 -22.51 11.45 -9.31
N MET A 193 -23.73 12.00 -9.30
CA MET A 193 -24.92 11.25 -9.74
C MET A 193 -24.89 11.06 -11.26
N PRO A 194 -25.62 10.07 -11.80
CA PRO A 194 -25.67 9.80 -13.24
C PRO A 194 -26.12 10.98 -14.11
N ASP A 195 -26.81 11.96 -13.54
CA ASP A 195 -27.19 13.22 -14.21
C ASP A 195 -26.00 14.16 -14.48
N GLN A 196 -24.84 13.87 -13.85
CA GLN A 196 -23.58 14.63 -13.96
C GLN A 196 -23.68 16.10 -13.54
N LYS A 197 -24.72 16.46 -12.78
CA LYS A 197 -25.02 17.82 -12.25
C LYS A 197 -25.21 17.83 -10.75
N THR A 198 -25.51 16.68 -10.18
CA THR A 198 -25.77 16.48 -8.76
C THR A 198 -24.66 15.65 -8.16
N LEU A 199 -24.22 16.02 -6.94
CA LEU A 199 -23.32 15.23 -6.12
C LEU A 199 -24.10 14.52 -5.02
N LEU A 200 -23.88 13.21 -4.88
CA LEU A 200 -24.26 12.46 -3.70
C LEU A 200 -23.14 12.58 -2.69
N VAL A 201 -23.45 13.07 -1.48
CA VAL A 201 -22.46 13.34 -0.45
C VAL A 201 -22.85 12.78 0.90
N LYS A 202 -21.85 12.39 1.70
CA LYS A 202 -21.99 12.13 3.12
C LYS A 202 -21.63 13.40 3.88
N THR A 203 -22.58 13.95 4.64
CA THR A 203 -22.39 15.17 5.43
C THR A 203 -22.46 14.89 6.92
N LEU A 204 -21.89 15.75 7.73
CA LEU A 204 -22.11 15.74 9.18
C LEU A 204 -23.57 16.07 9.48
N PRO A 205 -24.26 15.32 10.35
CA PRO A 205 -25.62 15.65 10.78
C PRO A 205 -25.66 17.03 11.45
N ALA A 206 -26.65 17.84 11.10
CA ALA A 206 -26.75 19.20 11.61
C ALA A 206 -27.03 19.28 13.13
N ASP A 207 -27.67 18.24 13.65
CA ASP A 207 -28.07 18.08 15.05
C ASP A 207 -27.15 17.14 15.84
N ARG A 208 -25.94 16.93 15.37
CA ARG A 208 -24.97 15.96 15.92
C ARG A 208 -24.64 16.15 17.40
N GLY A 209 -24.70 17.38 17.90
CA GLY A 209 -24.33 17.74 19.30
C GLY A 209 -22.79 17.67 19.52
N ALA A 210 -22.43 17.67 20.81
CA ALA A 210 -21.02 17.51 21.22
C ALA A 210 -20.59 16.02 21.20
N PRO A 211 -19.29 15.72 21.02
CA PRO A 211 -18.82 14.35 21.13
C PRO A 211 -19.03 13.78 22.55
N PRO A 212 -19.19 12.44 22.68
CA PRO A 212 -19.24 11.78 23.98
C PRO A 212 -18.07 12.18 24.88
N GLU A 213 -18.37 12.58 26.12
CA GLU A 213 -17.34 12.98 27.08
C GLU A 213 -16.48 11.77 27.48
N THR A 214 -15.17 11.95 27.51
CA THR A 214 -14.27 10.93 28.00
C THR A 214 -14.43 10.76 29.50
N PRO A 215 -14.78 9.55 30.01
CA PRO A 215 -14.87 9.31 31.43
C PRO A 215 -13.56 9.66 32.14
N THR A 216 -13.60 10.50 33.15
CA THR A 216 -12.45 10.88 33.98
C THR A 216 -11.89 9.70 34.77
N VAL A 217 -12.74 8.72 35.10
CA VAL A 217 -12.40 7.49 35.78
C VAL A 217 -12.89 6.32 34.93
N PRO A 218 -12.08 5.31 34.64
CA PRO A 218 -12.52 4.12 33.93
C PRO A 218 -13.72 3.48 34.66
N PRO A 219 -14.82 3.14 33.98
CA PRO A 219 -15.99 2.55 34.63
C PRO A 219 -15.76 1.10 35.13
N GLY A 220 -14.67 0.46 34.66
CA GLY A 220 -14.29 -0.90 35.05
C GLY A 220 -13.12 -1.44 34.27
N PRO A 221 -12.68 -2.67 34.54
CA PRO A 221 -11.64 -3.34 33.77
C PRO A 221 -12.14 -3.72 32.38
N LYS A 222 -11.22 -3.90 31.44
CA LYS A 222 -11.52 -4.49 30.13
C LYS A 222 -11.64 -6.00 30.28
N ILE A 223 -12.78 -6.55 29.90
CA ILE A 223 -13.05 -7.97 29.97
C ILE A 223 -13.23 -8.49 28.54
N GLN A 224 -12.49 -9.53 28.20
CA GLN A 224 -12.67 -10.30 26.97
C GLN A 224 -12.87 -11.76 27.39
N GLU A 225 -13.91 -12.39 26.86
CA GLU A 225 -14.27 -13.76 27.20
C GLU A 225 -14.39 -14.59 25.92
N SER A 226 -13.90 -15.82 25.97
CA SER A 226 -14.15 -16.83 24.95
C SER A 226 -14.94 -17.98 25.55
N LEU A 227 -16.08 -18.27 24.99
CA LEU A 227 -16.98 -19.33 25.44
C LEU A 227 -16.60 -20.73 24.95
N GLY A 228 -15.50 -20.86 24.20
CA GLY A 228 -15.04 -22.17 23.71
C GLY A 228 -15.98 -22.85 22.70
N VAL A 229 -16.90 -22.08 22.14
CA VAL A 229 -17.84 -22.59 21.13
C VAL A 229 -17.24 -22.42 19.74
N SER A 230 -17.20 -23.49 19.01
CA SER A 230 -16.84 -23.59 17.60
C SER A 230 -15.43 -24.08 17.28
N ALA A 231 -15.30 -24.55 16.05
CA ALA A 231 -14.04 -25.02 15.51
C ALA A 231 -12.97 -23.91 15.60
N ALA A 232 -11.75 -24.30 15.95
CA ALA A 232 -10.62 -23.38 15.99
C ALA A 232 -10.53 -22.60 14.68
N SER A 233 -10.60 -21.27 14.77
CA SER A 233 -10.48 -20.37 13.64
C SER A 233 -9.27 -19.48 13.86
N SER A 234 -8.28 -19.61 12.97
CA SER A 234 -7.19 -18.64 12.88
C SER A 234 -7.70 -17.40 12.17
N THR A 235 -7.62 -16.24 12.81
CA THR A 235 -7.94 -14.96 12.20
C THR A 235 -6.70 -14.08 12.16
N TYR A 236 -6.63 -13.17 11.19
CA TYR A 236 -5.60 -12.13 11.22
C TYR A 236 -5.86 -11.17 12.38
N GLU A 237 -4.77 -10.70 12.99
CA GLU A 237 -4.83 -9.66 14.00
C GLU A 237 -5.45 -8.39 13.41
N ALA A 238 -6.31 -7.72 14.17
CA ALA A 238 -6.83 -6.41 13.84
C ALA A 238 -6.16 -5.34 14.72
N ARG A 239 -5.86 -4.19 14.10
CA ARG A 239 -5.27 -3.05 14.79
C ARG A 239 -6.30 -1.94 14.95
N ASP A 240 -6.02 -1.04 15.89
CA ASP A 240 -6.90 0.10 16.20
C ASP A 240 -8.37 -0.30 16.47
N VAL A 241 -8.59 -1.50 17.03
CA VAL A 241 -9.92 -1.99 17.42
C VAL A 241 -10.53 -1.12 18.53
N LEU A 242 -11.84 -1.18 18.68
CA LEU A 242 -12.54 -0.58 19.82
C LEU A 242 -12.05 -1.23 21.13
N ARG A 243 -11.97 -0.44 22.21
CA ARG A 243 -11.40 -0.89 23.48
C ARG A 243 -12.38 -0.78 24.64
N SER A 244 -13.48 -0.05 24.45
CA SER A 244 -14.45 0.26 25.48
C SER A 244 -15.81 0.65 24.87
N PRO A 245 -16.91 0.61 25.66
CA PRO A 245 -18.18 1.17 25.21
C PRO A 245 -18.07 2.65 24.78
N HIS A 246 -17.22 3.44 25.44
CA HIS A 246 -16.95 4.83 25.04
C HIS A 246 -16.34 4.92 23.65
N ASP A 247 -15.40 4.02 23.28
CA ASP A 247 -14.87 3.96 21.91
C ASP A 247 -15.97 3.64 20.90
N ALA A 248 -16.93 2.77 21.28
CA ALA A 248 -18.08 2.45 20.43
C ALA A 248 -19.00 3.66 20.24
N ASP A 249 -19.21 4.48 21.28
CA ASP A 249 -19.99 5.72 21.22
C ASP A 249 -19.26 6.79 20.39
N LEU A 250 -17.93 6.89 20.52
CA LEU A 250 -17.10 7.75 19.66
C LEU A 250 -17.13 7.26 18.19
N PHE A 251 -17.11 5.94 17.97
CA PHE A 251 -17.24 5.39 16.62
C PHE A 251 -18.58 5.81 16.00
N ASP A 252 -19.71 5.63 16.69
CA ASP A 252 -21.00 6.10 16.20
C ASP A 252 -20.98 7.60 15.92
N TYR A 253 -20.45 8.40 16.84
CA TYR A 253 -20.43 9.86 16.71
C TYR A 253 -19.65 10.32 15.48
N TYR A 254 -18.44 9.81 15.24
CA TYR A 254 -17.58 10.29 14.15
C TYR A 254 -17.92 9.67 12.79
N THR A 255 -18.55 8.48 12.76
CA THR A 255 -18.86 7.79 11.51
C THR A 255 -20.30 8.03 11.03
N THR A 256 -21.21 8.45 11.91
CA THR A 256 -22.59 8.80 11.50
C THR A 256 -22.60 9.95 10.52
N SER A 257 -23.26 9.73 9.40
CA SER A 257 -23.38 10.69 8.30
C SER A 257 -24.85 10.89 7.93
N GLN A 258 -25.19 12.07 7.44
CA GLN A 258 -26.41 12.35 6.71
C GLN A 258 -26.14 12.33 5.20
N LEU A 259 -26.83 11.50 4.46
CA LEU A 259 -26.75 11.53 3.00
C LEU A 259 -27.47 12.79 2.46
N ALA A 260 -26.92 13.38 1.41
CA ALA A 260 -27.52 14.49 0.71
C ALA A 260 -27.21 14.48 -0.78
N LEU A 261 -28.15 14.99 -1.57
CA LEU A 261 -27.95 15.37 -2.96
C LEU A 261 -27.68 16.87 -3.02
N VAL A 262 -26.62 17.25 -3.72
CA VAL A 262 -26.18 18.65 -3.87
C VAL A 262 -26.17 18.99 -5.35
N ASN A 263 -27.07 19.86 -5.79
CA ASN A 263 -27.02 20.40 -7.14
C ASN A 263 -25.91 21.46 -7.23
N VAL A 264 -24.87 21.20 -8.04
CA VAL A 264 -23.67 22.05 -8.07
C VAL A 264 -23.94 23.43 -8.71
N SER A 265 -24.98 23.58 -9.52
CA SER A 265 -25.31 24.83 -10.22
C SER A 265 -26.16 25.76 -9.35
N SER A 266 -27.19 25.22 -8.66
CA SER A 266 -28.07 25.99 -7.80
C SER A 266 -27.57 26.09 -6.35
N GLY A 267 -26.72 25.17 -5.91
CA GLY A 267 -26.32 25.02 -4.51
C GLY A 267 -27.42 24.39 -3.64
N GLU A 268 -28.51 23.89 -4.23
CA GLU A 268 -29.61 23.25 -3.50
C GLU A 268 -29.14 21.93 -2.87
N ILE A 269 -29.50 21.75 -1.59
CA ILE A 269 -29.13 20.57 -0.80
C ILE A 269 -30.41 19.84 -0.38
N THR A 270 -30.60 18.62 -0.88
CA THR A 270 -31.71 17.74 -0.50
C THR A 270 -31.18 16.61 0.38
N ARG A 271 -31.58 16.55 1.65
CA ARG A 271 -31.20 15.47 2.56
C ARG A 271 -31.96 14.19 2.24
N ILE A 272 -31.26 13.05 2.31
CA ILE A 272 -31.79 11.73 1.99
C ILE A 272 -31.82 10.86 3.24
N GLY A 273 -32.95 10.28 3.56
CA GLY A 273 -33.11 9.34 4.67
C GLY A 273 -32.74 9.91 6.03
N LYS A 274 -32.46 9.04 6.99
CA LYS A 274 -32.01 9.39 8.34
C LYS A 274 -30.50 9.25 8.46
N PRO A 275 -29.85 9.99 9.36
CA PRO A 275 -28.44 9.77 9.67
C PRO A 275 -28.16 8.34 10.11
N ALA A 276 -27.07 7.76 9.64
CA ALA A 276 -26.59 6.42 10.01
C ALA A 276 -25.09 6.27 9.75
N VAL A 277 -24.52 5.13 10.13
CA VAL A 277 -23.13 4.77 9.84
C VAL A 277 -23.11 4.09 8.47
N PHE A 278 -22.72 4.81 7.44
CA PHE A 278 -22.66 4.32 6.06
C PHE A 278 -21.24 3.89 5.70
N SER A 279 -21.02 2.58 5.49
CA SER A 279 -19.75 2.04 5.00
C SER A 279 -19.60 2.13 3.48
N GLN A 280 -20.72 2.00 2.76
CA GLN A 280 -20.77 2.15 1.30
C GLN A 280 -22.06 2.84 0.89
N VAL A 281 -21.94 3.75 -0.06
CA VAL A 281 -23.10 4.32 -0.76
C VAL A 281 -22.71 4.49 -2.22
N SER A 282 -23.56 4.03 -3.15
CA SER A 282 -23.34 4.22 -4.60
C SER A 282 -24.66 4.37 -5.36
N ALA A 283 -24.68 5.30 -6.31
CA ALA A 283 -25.84 5.49 -7.17
C ALA A 283 -25.92 4.39 -8.23
N ALA A 284 -27.14 3.90 -8.48
CA ALA A 284 -27.42 3.05 -9.64
C ALA A 284 -27.19 3.82 -10.95
N PRO A 285 -26.73 3.19 -12.04
CA PRO A 285 -26.51 3.88 -13.31
C PRO A 285 -27.76 4.60 -13.86
N GLY A 286 -28.96 4.12 -13.54
CA GLY A 286 -30.22 4.79 -13.86
C GLY A 286 -30.57 6.01 -13.02
N GLY A 287 -29.85 6.25 -11.92
CA GLY A 287 -29.99 7.43 -11.06
C GLY A 287 -31.21 7.43 -10.14
N ARG A 288 -32.05 6.41 -10.16
CA ARG A 288 -33.25 6.33 -9.31
C ARG A 288 -33.03 5.70 -7.95
N TYR A 289 -32.02 4.84 -7.85
CA TYR A 289 -31.72 4.07 -6.64
C TYR A 289 -30.29 4.29 -6.16
N LEU A 290 -30.12 4.05 -4.87
CA LEU A 290 -28.82 4.03 -4.17
C LEU A 290 -28.64 2.65 -3.54
N LEU A 291 -27.46 2.06 -3.70
CA LEU A 291 -27.02 0.93 -2.89
C LEU A 291 -26.40 1.50 -1.62
N VAL A 292 -26.90 1.07 -0.48
CA VAL A 292 -26.50 1.60 0.82
C VAL A 292 -26.12 0.46 1.76
N GLU A 293 -24.93 0.48 2.30
CA GLU A 293 -24.53 -0.39 3.42
C GLU A 293 -24.53 0.41 4.72
N ARG A 294 -25.34 -0.02 5.68
CA ARG A 294 -25.43 0.59 7.01
C ARG A 294 -24.87 -0.35 8.08
N ILE A 295 -23.79 0.08 8.73
CA ILE A 295 -23.24 -0.60 9.90
C ILE A 295 -24.12 -0.28 11.11
N HIS A 296 -24.34 -1.29 11.99
CA HIS A 296 -25.09 -1.12 13.23
C HIS A 296 -24.51 -1.97 14.37
N ARG A 297 -24.88 -1.63 15.61
CA ARG A 297 -24.54 -2.42 16.81
C ARG A 297 -25.21 -3.83 16.77
N PRO A 298 -24.62 -4.81 17.50
CA PRO A 298 -23.47 -4.69 18.42
C PRO A 298 -22.13 -4.67 17.68
N TYR A 299 -21.20 -3.83 18.17
CA TYR A 299 -19.82 -3.78 17.65
C TYR A 299 -18.92 -4.79 18.34
N SER A 300 -17.82 -5.13 17.68
CA SER A 300 -16.78 -6.00 18.21
C SER A 300 -15.59 -5.21 18.75
N TYR A 301 -14.95 -5.76 19.76
CA TYR A 301 -13.65 -5.30 20.28
C TYR A 301 -12.46 -6.12 19.74
N LEU A 302 -12.72 -7.05 18.80
CA LEU A 302 -11.72 -7.98 18.27
C LEU A 302 -11.40 -7.76 16.79
N CYS A 303 -12.30 -7.07 16.06
CA CYS A 303 -12.15 -6.87 14.64
C CYS A 303 -12.43 -5.40 14.23
N ALA A 304 -12.07 -5.05 12.99
CA ALA A 304 -12.32 -3.74 12.44
C ALA A 304 -13.75 -3.63 11.86
N TYR A 305 -14.17 -2.38 11.59
CA TYR A 305 -15.53 -2.03 11.18
C TYR A 305 -16.05 -2.79 9.96
N TYR A 306 -15.20 -3.19 9.03
CA TYR A 306 -15.60 -3.94 7.84
C TYR A 306 -16.08 -5.37 8.11
N ARG A 307 -16.02 -5.81 9.37
CA ARG A 307 -16.59 -7.07 9.87
C ARG A 307 -17.78 -6.88 10.81
N PHE A 308 -18.18 -5.63 11.07
CA PHE A 308 -19.34 -5.35 11.94
C PHE A 308 -20.66 -5.71 11.24
N PRO A 309 -21.74 -5.94 12.02
CA PRO A 309 -23.07 -6.18 11.48
C PRO A 309 -23.50 -5.04 10.57
N ARG A 310 -24.13 -5.39 9.45
CA ARG A 310 -24.58 -4.39 8.47
C ARG A 310 -25.79 -4.85 7.69
N ASP A 311 -26.61 -3.88 7.31
CA ASP A 311 -27.68 -4.06 6.35
C ASP A 311 -27.25 -3.51 4.99
N VAL A 312 -27.50 -4.27 3.94
CA VAL A 312 -27.30 -3.87 2.54
C VAL A 312 -28.68 -3.61 1.97
N GLU A 313 -28.94 -2.38 1.59
CA GLU A 313 -30.27 -1.92 1.19
C GLU A 313 -30.22 -1.18 -0.14
N VAL A 314 -31.32 -1.24 -0.87
CA VAL A 314 -31.58 -0.38 -2.03
C VAL A 314 -32.54 0.72 -1.59
N TRP A 315 -32.11 1.96 -1.67
CA TRP A 315 -32.92 3.13 -1.35
C TRP A 315 -33.33 3.87 -2.61
N THR A 316 -34.50 4.49 -2.60
CA THR A 316 -34.83 5.54 -3.56
C THR A 316 -33.97 6.78 -3.30
N THR A 317 -33.86 7.68 -4.27
CA THR A 317 -33.20 8.99 -4.06
C THR A 317 -33.97 9.91 -3.12
N ALA A 318 -35.20 9.57 -2.73
CA ALA A 318 -35.93 10.23 -1.63
C ALA A 318 -35.53 9.69 -0.24
N GLY A 319 -34.75 8.61 -0.16
CA GLY A 319 -34.28 8.01 1.09
C GLY A 319 -35.21 6.95 1.68
N GLU A 320 -36.12 6.43 0.90
CA GLU A 320 -36.99 5.31 1.27
C GLU A 320 -36.32 3.99 0.90
N ALA A 321 -36.30 3.03 1.82
CA ALA A 321 -35.82 1.68 1.55
C ALA A 321 -36.79 0.97 0.58
N ALA A 322 -36.36 0.74 -0.64
CA ALA A 322 -37.12 -0.01 -1.64
C ALA A 322 -37.02 -1.52 -1.40
N GLU A 323 -35.86 -2.01 -1.01
CA GLU A 323 -35.64 -3.41 -0.62
C GLU A 323 -34.39 -3.58 0.27
N THR A 324 -34.38 -4.66 1.06
CA THR A 324 -33.18 -5.14 1.78
C THR A 324 -32.56 -6.27 0.97
N ALA A 325 -31.35 -6.03 0.46
CA ALA A 325 -30.60 -7.03 -0.31
C ALA A 325 -29.95 -8.08 0.62
N ALA A 326 -29.44 -7.65 1.79
CA ALA A 326 -28.88 -8.54 2.78
C ALA A 326 -28.88 -7.90 4.19
N SER A 327 -28.94 -8.75 5.23
CA SER A 327 -28.64 -8.39 6.61
C SER A 327 -27.54 -9.32 7.10
N LEU A 328 -26.36 -8.77 7.35
CA LEU A 328 -25.15 -9.54 7.59
C LEU A 328 -24.76 -9.44 9.07
N PRO A 329 -24.58 -10.58 9.74
CA PRO A 329 -24.19 -10.60 11.15
C PRO A 329 -22.73 -10.19 11.34
N LEU A 330 -22.32 -10.01 12.59
CA LEU A 330 -20.93 -9.82 13.00
C LEU A 330 -20.05 -10.99 12.51
N ALA A 331 -18.95 -10.67 11.80
CA ALA A 331 -18.04 -11.63 11.19
C ALA A 331 -16.67 -11.67 11.88
N GLU A 332 -16.62 -11.92 13.19
CA GLU A 332 -15.37 -11.96 13.96
C GLU A 332 -14.43 -13.11 13.55
N GLN A 333 -14.99 -14.25 13.21
CA GLN A 333 -14.25 -15.50 13.01
C GLN A 333 -14.13 -15.86 11.52
N VAL A 334 -13.62 -14.94 10.70
CA VAL A 334 -13.29 -15.26 9.31
C VAL A 334 -11.92 -15.91 9.26
N PRO A 335 -11.79 -17.16 8.76
CA PRO A 335 -10.50 -17.84 8.65
C PRO A 335 -9.50 -17.05 7.79
N ILE A 336 -8.21 -17.24 8.02
CA ILE A 336 -7.16 -16.74 7.12
C ILE A 336 -7.41 -17.29 5.70
N ASN A 337 -7.37 -16.42 4.68
CA ASN A 337 -7.76 -16.71 3.29
C ASN A 337 -9.23 -17.12 3.12
N GLY A 338 -10.05 -16.98 4.17
CA GLY A 338 -11.50 -17.16 4.10
C GLY A 338 -12.25 -15.87 3.81
N VAL A 339 -13.56 -16.00 3.66
CA VAL A 339 -14.47 -14.86 3.47
C VAL A 339 -15.65 -14.95 4.45
N PRO A 340 -16.32 -13.83 4.76
CA PRO A 340 -17.54 -13.88 5.56
C PRO A 340 -18.61 -14.76 4.90
N THR A 341 -19.45 -15.38 5.70
CA THR A 341 -20.62 -16.12 5.23
C THR A 341 -21.73 -15.14 4.81
N GLY A 342 -22.54 -15.56 3.84
CA GLY A 342 -23.61 -14.73 3.27
C GLY A 342 -23.20 -13.97 2.00
N PRO A 343 -24.13 -13.18 1.47
CA PRO A 343 -23.86 -12.31 0.30
C PRO A 343 -22.78 -11.27 0.62
N ARG A 344 -21.89 -11.04 -0.30
CA ARG A 344 -20.79 -10.06 -0.17
C ARG A 344 -20.53 -9.31 -1.46
N ASP A 345 -19.80 -8.21 -1.40
CA ASP A 345 -19.32 -7.41 -2.55
C ASP A 345 -20.48 -6.97 -3.46
N HIS A 346 -21.53 -6.45 -2.83
CA HIS A 346 -22.68 -5.92 -3.59
C HIS A 346 -22.26 -4.71 -4.42
N MET A 347 -22.64 -4.73 -5.69
CA MET A 347 -22.35 -3.64 -6.63
C MET A 347 -23.43 -3.51 -7.69
N TRP A 348 -23.50 -2.35 -8.34
CA TRP A 348 -24.31 -2.15 -9.52
C TRP A 348 -23.63 -2.72 -10.77
N ARG A 349 -24.39 -3.36 -11.64
CA ARG A 349 -23.94 -3.62 -13.00
C ARG A 349 -23.86 -2.29 -13.75
N PRO A 350 -22.67 -1.86 -14.24
CA PRO A 350 -22.47 -0.50 -14.75
C PRO A 350 -23.21 -0.19 -16.04
N THR A 351 -23.62 -1.23 -16.80
CA THR A 351 -24.27 -1.13 -18.11
C THR A 351 -25.79 -1.27 -18.06
N GLU A 352 -26.35 -1.53 -16.86
CA GLU A 352 -27.78 -1.64 -16.66
C GLU A 352 -28.26 -0.59 -15.66
N PRO A 353 -29.47 -0.02 -15.85
CA PRO A 353 -29.94 1.05 -15.01
C PRO A 353 -30.03 0.70 -13.52
N GLU A 354 -30.49 -0.52 -13.17
CA GLU A 354 -30.93 -0.86 -11.82
C GLU A 354 -30.73 -2.35 -11.50
N THR A 355 -29.59 -2.91 -11.85
CA THR A 355 -29.29 -4.33 -11.63
C THR A 355 -28.15 -4.49 -10.64
N LEU A 356 -28.40 -5.20 -9.53
CA LEU A 356 -27.41 -5.58 -8.52
C LEU A 356 -26.71 -6.88 -8.92
N ILE A 357 -25.44 -6.98 -8.48
CA ILE A 357 -24.65 -8.20 -8.53
C ILE A 357 -23.98 -8.38 -7.17
N TRP A 358 -23.78 -9.64 -6.72
CA TRP A 358 -23.06 -9.98 -5.50
C TRP A 358 -22.49 -11.40 -5.56
N ILE A 359 -21.68 -11.75 -4.61
CA ILE A 359 -20.98 -13.03 -4.53
C ILE A 359 -21.40 -13.76 -3.24
N GLU A 360 -21.51 -15.09 -3.32
CA GLU A 360 -21.80 -15.95 -2.16
C GLU A 360 -20.85 -17.14 -2.10
N ALA A 361 -20.34 -17.42 -0.88
CA ALA A 361 -19.46 -18.55 -0.64
C ALA A 361 -20.24 -19.86 -0.53
N LEU A 362 -19.84 -20.89 -1.26
CA LEU A 362 -20.44 -22.21 -1.26
C LEU A 362 -19.77 -23.19 -0.29
N ASP A 363 -18.61 -22.82 0.28
CA ASP A 363 -17.84 -23.60 1.25
C ASP A 363 -18.02 -23.08 2.69
N GLY A 364 -19.03 -22.23 2.93
CA GLY A 364 -19.23 -21.58 4.22
C GLY A 364 -18.16 -20.55 4.57
N GLY A 365 -17.42 -20.01 3.58
CA GLY A 365 -16.34 -19.05 3.77
C GLY A 365 -15.02 -19.66 4.26
N ASN A 366 -14.94 -20.99 4.46
CA ASN A 366 -13.76 -21.67 4.96
C ASN A 366 -12.95 -22.31 3.83
N PRO A 367 -11.73 -21.81 3.51
CA PRO A 367 -10.93 -22.31 2.40
C PRO A 367 -10.50 -23.78 2.57
N LYS A 368 -10.55 -24.32 3.80
CA LYS A 368 -10.23 -25.74 4.08
C LYS A 368 -11.37 -26.71 3.73
N THR A 369 -12.58 -26.21 3.51
CA THR A 369 -13.72 -27.03 3.07
C THR A 369 -13.56 -27.39 1.60
N LYS A 370 -13.58 -28.67 1.28
CA LYS A 370 -13.48 -29.16 -0.10
C LYS A 370 -14.86 -29.16 -0.76
N VAL A 371 -15.03 -28.34 -1.78
CA VAL A 371 -16.24 -28.22 -2.58
C VAL A 371 -15.88 -28.12 -4.08
N PRO A 372 -16.75 -28.51 -4.99
CA PRO A 372 -16.46 -28.41 -6.43
C PRO A 372 -16.42 -26.96 -6.93
N ASN A 373 -17.18 -26.07 -6.30
CA ASN A 373 -17.18 -24.62 -6.58
C ASN A 373 -17.17 -23.90 -5.25
N ARG A 374 -16.29 -22.89 -5.12
CA ARG A 374 -16.15 -22.12 -3.88
C ARG A 374 -17.07 -20.92 -3.82
N ASP A 375 -17.33 -20.31 -4.98
CA ASP A 375 -18.16 -19.13 -5.06
C ASP A 375 -19.24 -19.27 -6.16
N ARG A 376 -20.37 -18.56 -5.95
CA ARG A 376 -21.35 -18.25 -6.99
C ARG A 376 -21.56 -16.76 -7.08
N VAL A 377 -21.84 -16.31 -8.28
CA VAL A 377 -22.19 -14.92 -8.59
C VAL A 377 -23.70 -14.85 -8.82
N MET A 378 -24.33 -13.90 -8.15
CA MET A 378 -25.76 -13.67 -8.21
C MET A 378 -26.05 -12.33 -8.88
N ILE A 379 -27.15 -12.23 -9.61
CA ILE A 379 -27.59 -11.00 -10.27
C ILE A 379 -29.09 -10.80 -10.06
N LYS A 380 -29.52 -9.54 -9.89
CA LYS A 380 -30.93 -9.20 -9.59
C LYS A 380 -31.26 -7.78 -10.06
N PRO A 381 -32.23 -7.58 -10.93
CA PRO A 381 -32.86 -6.28 -11.11
C PRO A 381 -33.60 -5.84 -9.83
N VAL A 382 -33.60 -4.56 -9.52
CA VAL A 382 -34.39 -4.01 -8.40
C VAL A 382 -35.86 -4.37 -8.56
N GLY A 383 -36.48 -4.94 -7.51
CA GLY A 383 -37.84 -5.43 -7.52
C GLY A 383 -38.04 -6.75 -8.29
N GLY A 384 -36.99 -7.31 -8.89
CA GLY A 384 -37.04 -8.59 -9.59
C GLY A 384 -36.60 -9.77 -8.70
N SER A 385 -36.49 -10.95 -9.29
CA SER A 385 -35.98 -12.15 -8.63
C SER A 385 -34.47 -12.29 -8.83
N ALA A 386 -33.79 -12.71 -7.78
CA ALA A 386 -32.36 -13.06 -7.85
C ALA A 386 -32.16 -14.34 -8.66
N ILE A 387 -31.18 -14.33 -9.54
CA ILE A 387 -30.79 -15.49 -10.34
C ILE A 387 -29.28 -15.74 -10.19
N GLU A 388 -28.90 -17.01 -10.21
CA GLU A 388 -27.51 -17.41 -10.29
C GLU A 388 -26.97 -17.13 -11.70
N LEU A 389 -25.91 -16.31 -11.78
CA LEU A 389 -25.22 -16.03 -13.04
C LEU A 389 -24.25 -17.16 -13.39
N CYS A 390 -23.38 -17.50 -12.45
CA CYS A 390 -22.41 -18.58 -12.63
C CYS A 390 -21.84 -19.07 -11.29
N LYS A 391 -21.11 -20.18 -11.34
CA LYS A 391 -20.26 -20.70 -10.26
C LYS A 391 -18.81 -20.79 -10.74
N VAL A 392 -17.87 -20.61 -9.82
CA VAL A 392 -16.43 -20.74 -10.08
C VAL A 392 -15.77 -21.69 -9.09
N GLY A 393 -14.70 -22.34 -9.53
CA GLY A 393 -13.98 -23.35 -8.76
C GLY A 393 -13.26 -22.77 -7.56
N GLU A 394 -12.76 -21.55 -7.67
CA GLU A 394 -12.03 -20.86 -6.61
C GLU A 394 -12.75 -19.56 -6.19
N ARG A 395 -12.11 -18.74 -5.37
CA ARG A 395 -12.68 -17.44 -4.96
C ARG A 395 -12.73 -16.47 -6.12
N VAL A 396 -13.87 -15.82 -6.31
CA VAL A 396 -13.97 -14.68 -7.22
C VAL A 396 -12.99 -13.62 -6.78
N ALA A 397 -12.06 -13.26 -7.67
CA ALA A 397 -11.05 -12.22 -7.46
C ALA A 397 -11.47 -10.89 -8.08
N ASP A 398 -12.16 -10.91 -9.23
CA ASP A 398 -12.58 -9.69 -9.93
C ASP A 398 -13.78 -9.93 -10.84
N LEU A 399 -14.56 -8.85 -11.05
CA LEU A 399 -15.73 -8.77 -11.94
C LEU A 399 -15.62 -7.50 -12.78
N GLN A 400 -15.27 -7.62 -14.05
CA GLN A 400 -14.98 -6.50 -14.94
C GLN A 400 -15.95 -6.47 -16.12
N TRP A 401 -16.87 -5.51 -16.13
CA TRP A 401 -17.88 -5.37 -17.17
C TRP A 401 -17.33 -4.68 -18.41
N LEU A 402 -17.68 -5.19 -19.58
CA LEU A 402 -17.53 -4.50 -20.84
C LEU A 402 -18.65 -3.46 -21.01
N GLU A 403 -18.40 -2.46 -21.85
CA GLU A 403 -19.38 -1.38 -22.08
C GLU A 403 -20.62 -1.81 -22.90
N LYS A 404 -20.54 -2.93 -23.58
CA LYS A 404 -21.59 -3.44 -24.48
C LYS A 404 -21.88 -4.93 -24.24
N GLU A 405 -23.07 -5.36 -24.65
CA GLU A 405 -23.47 -6.77 -24.86
C GLU A 405 -23.53 -7.63 -23.61
N GLY A 406 -23.67 -7.03 -22.42
CA GLY A 406 -23.80 -7.78 -21.15
C GLY A 406 -22.63 -8.70 -20.81
N ILE A 407 -21.49 -8.48 -21.43
CA ILE A 407 -20.31 -9.33 -21.23
C ILE A 407 -19.52 -8.84 -20.03
N LEU A 408 -19.05 -9.81 -19.25
CA LEU A 408 -18.09 -9.55 -18.18
C LEU A 408 -16.89 -10.49 -18.26
N LEU A 409 -15.74 -10.01 -17.84
CA LEU A 409 -14.58 -10.81 -17.48
C LEU A 409 -14.66 -11.11 -15.99
N LEU A 410 -14.75 -12.40 -15.64
CA LEU A 410 -14.74 -12.86 -14.27
C LEU A 410 -13.44 -13.60 -14.01
N SER A 411 -12.73 -13.22 -12.97
CA SER A 411 -11.52 -13.91 -12.55
C SER A 411 -11.73 -14.64 -11.24
N ASP A 412 -11.29 -15.89 -11.13
CA ASP A 412 -11.14 -16.63 -9.89
C ASP A 412 -9.67 -16.85 -9.56
N TYR A 413 -9.35 -16.97 -8.27
CA TYR A 413 -7.98 -17.08 -7.77
C TYR A 413 -7.83 -18.20 -6.75
N ASP A 414 -6.84 -19.07 -7.01
CA ASP A 414 -6.37 -20.11 -6.09
C ASP A 414 -5.14 -19.58 -5.31
N PRO A 415 -5.30 -19.27 -4.02
CA PRO A 415 -4.21 -18.71 -3.22
C PRO A 415 -3.13 -19.74 -2.87
N ASP A 416 -3.40 -21.05 -3.00
CA ASP A 416 -2.43 -22.10 -2.69
C ASP A 416 -1.45 -22.29 -3.84
N ARG A 417 -1.92 -22.15 -5.07
CA ARG A 417 -1.13 -22.30 -6.28
C ARG A 417 -0.68 -20.96 -6.85
N HIS A 418 -1.15 -19.83 -6.32
CA HIS A 418 -1.03 -18.51 -6.95
C HIS A 418 -1.53 -18.55 -8.40
N TRP A 419 -2.72 -19.12 -8.61
CA TRP A 419 -3.24 -19.40 -9.95
C TRP A 419 -4.48 -18.59 -10.24
N LEU A 420 -4.49 -17.92 -11.41
CA LEU A 420 -5.59 -17.08 -11.87
C LEU A 420 -6.26 -17.70 -13.08
N ARG A 421 -7.58 -17.77 -13.07
CA ARG A 421 -8.39 -18.10 -14.25
C ARG A 421 -9.35 -16.96 -14.53
N THR A 422 -9.43 -16.55 -15.79
CA THR A 422 -10.34 -15.49 -16.23
C THR A 422 -11.29 -16.06 -17.29
N TYR A 423 -12.57 -15.80 -17.10
CA TYR A 423 -13.65 -16.28 -17.95
C TYR A 423 -14.35 -15.10 -18.62
N VAL A 424 -14.76 -15.30 -19.87
CA VAL A 424 -15.73 -14.43 -20.57
C VAL A 424 -17.11 -15.00 -20.32
N ILE A 425 -18.01 -14.20 -19.75
CA ILE A 425 -19.38 -14.59 -19.40
C ILE A 425 -20.35 -13.62 -20.05
N ASN A 426 -21.43 -14.14 -20.65
CA ASN A 426 -22.57 -13.35 -21.10
C ASN A 426 -23.66 -13.38 -20.03
N ALA A 427 -23.89 -12.24 -19.38
CA ALA A 427 -24.88 -12.13 -18.32
C ALA A 427 -26.32 -12.01 -18.83
N ASP A 428 -26.50 -11.66 -20.10
CA ASP A 428 -27.82 -11.47 -20.74
C ASP A 428 -28.30 -12.74 -21.43
N ASP A 429 -27.39 -13.68 -21.72
CA ASP A 429 -27.73 -14.96 -22.37
C ASP A 429 -27.02 -16.13 -21.66
N LYS A 430 -27.80 -16.84 -20.84
CA LYS A 430 -27.31 -17.99 -20.04
C LYS A 430 -27.07 -19.26 -20.88
N GLU A 431 -27.62 -19.32 -22.11
CA GLU A 431 -27.36 -20.45 -23.01
C GLU A 431 -25.93 -20.39 -23.60
N VAL A 432 -25.32 -19.22 -23.56
CA VAL A 432 -23.89 -19.04 -23.92
C VAL A 432 -23.00 -19.50 -22.76
N PRO A 433 -22.25 -20.62 -22.89
CA PRO A 433 -21.44 -21.12 -21.82
C PRO A 433 -20.28 -20.16 -21.52
N ALA A 434 -19.90 -20.08 -20.23
CA ALA A 434 -18.69 -19.37 -19.82
C ALA A 434 -17.47 -19.92 -20.57
N ARG A 435 -16.65 -19.04 -21.14
CA ARG A 435 -15.46 -19.42 -21.91
C ARG A 435 -14.20 -18.99 -21.18
N LEU A 436 -13.32 -19.95 -20.92
CA LEU A 436 -12.00 -19.68 -20.33
C LEU A 436 -11.17 -18.81 -21.30
N LEU A 437 -10.70 -17.68 -20.83
CA LEU A 437 -9.85 -16.73 -21.57
C LEU A 437 -8.41 -16.87 -21.18
N TRP A 438 -8.10 -16.84 -19.88
CA TRP A 438 -6.77 -17.02 -19.34
C TRP A 438 -6.75 -18.05 -18.21
N ASP A 439 -5.70 -18.88 -18.17
CA ASP A 439 -5.44 -19.91 -17.17
C ASP A 439 -3.92 -19.95 -16.91
N MET A 440 -3.47 -19.28 -15.84
CA MET A 440 -2.07 -18.97 -15.67
C MET A 440 -1.67 -18.76 -14.21
N SER A 441 -0.39 -18.92 -13.92
CA SER A 441 0.18 -18.49 -12.65
C SER A 441 0.10 -16.96 -12.52
N ALA A 442 -0.40 -16.47 -11.39
CA ALA A 442 -0.38 -15.05 -11.06
C ALA A 442 1.05 -14.50 -10.87
N ASP A 443 2.00 -15.39 -10.58
CA ASP A 443 3.43 -15.07 -10.45
C ASP A 443 4.16 -15.01 -11.79
N ASP A 444 3.56 -15.49 -12.90
CA ASP A 444 4.19 -15.48 -14.22
C ASP A 444 4.07 -14.11 -14.89
N ARG A 445 5.01 -13.23 -14.55
CA ARG A 445 5.07 -11.85 -15.06
C ARG A 445 5.29 -11.79 -16.58
N TYR A 446 6.02 -12.77 -17.14
CA TYR A 446 6.35 -12.79 -18.57
C TYR A 446 5.15 -13.15 -19.46
N LYS A 447 4.17 -13.87 -18.90
CA LYS A 447 2.91 -14.21 -19.60
C LYS A 447 1.75 -13.31 -19.23
N ASN A 448 1.94 -12.31 -18.37
CA ASN A 448 0.88 -11.40 -17.98
C ASN A 448 0.30 -10.69 -19.22
N PRO A 449 -1.00 -10.87 -19.52
CA PRO A 449 -1.63 -10.29 -20.72
C PRO A 449 -1.83 -8.77 -20.62
N GLY A 450 -1.61 -8.19 -19.44
CA GLY A 450 -1.90 -6.79 -19.13
C GLY A 450 -3.30 -6.58 -18.59
N ASP A 451 -3.55 -5.33 -18.21
CA ASP A 451 -4.81 -4.89 -17.61
C ASP A 451 -5.75 -4.32 -18.69
N PRO A 452 -7.06 -4.53 -18.59
CA PRO A 452 -8.02 -3.93 -19.51
C PRO A 452 -8.04 -2.40 -19.40
N VAL A 453 -8.21 -1.73 -20.54
CA VAL A 453 -8.43 -0.29 -20.59
C VAL A 453 -9.88 0.02 -20.31
N TYR A 454 -10.13 0.90 -19.35
CA TYR A 454 -11.46 1.36 -18.97
C TYR A 454 -11.80 2.71 -19.59
N ARG A 455 -13.10 2.94 -19.73
CA ARG A 455 -13.65 4.28 -19.97
C ARG A 455 -14.74 4.62 -18.96
N THR A 456 -14.95 5.91 -18.75
CA THR A 456 -16.09 6.42 -18.00
C THR A 456 -17.29 6.51 -18.94
N LEU A 457 -18.40 5.86 -18.59
CA LEU A 457 -19.67 5.93 -19.29
C LEU A 457 -20.35 7.28 -19.03
N PRO A 458 -21.34 7.70 -19.83
CA PRO A 458 -22.09 8.95 -19.60
C PRO A 458 -22.76 9.03 -18.23
N THR A 459 -23.05 7.90 -17.60
CA THR A 459 -23.59 7.79 -16.24
C THR A 459 -22.55 8.01 -15.12
N GLY A 460 -21.26 8.12 -15.48
CA GLY A 460 -20.16 8.15 -14.54
C GLY A 460 -19.63 6.76 -14.12
N ALA A 461 -20.36 5.69 -14.45
CA ALA A 461 -19.88 4.33 -14.21
C ALA A 461 -18.68 4.00 -15.10
N ARG A 462 -17.86 3.02 -14.69
CA ARG A 462 -16.68 2.57 -15.45
C ARG A 462 -16.95 1.19 -16.06
N ALA A 463 -16.56 1.03 -17.32
CA ALA A 463 -16.59 -0.25 -18.02
C ALA A 463 -15.34 -0.42 -18.89
N ILE A 464 -15.00 -1.67 -19.23
CA ILE A 464 -13.91 -1.96 -20.18
C ILE A 464 -14.29 -1.37 -21.54
N LEU A 465 -13.37 -0.59 -22.09
CA LEU A 465 -13.50 -0.01 -23.42
C LEU A 465 -13.57 -1.10 -24.49
N GLN A 466 -14.65 -1.13 -25.22
CA GLN A 466 -14.89 -2.10 -26.29
C GLN A 466 -15.11 -1.40 -27.64
N GLN A 467 -14.38 -1.85 -28.65
CA GLN A 467 -14.55 -1.41 -30.02
C GLN A 467 -14.83 -2.65 -30.91
N ASN A 468 -16.10 -2.86 -31.29
CA ASN A 468 -16.56 -4.10 -31.91
C ASN A 468 -16.19 -5.31 -31.02
N GLU A 469 -15.52 -6.33 -31.59
CA GLU A 469 -15.05 -7.53 -30.88
C GLU A 469 -13.75 -7.31 -30.07
N TRP A 470 -13.18 -6.10 -30.09
CA TRP A 470 -11.88 -5.82 -29.49
C TRP A 470 -12.00 -5.11 -28.15
N ILE A 471 -11.18 -5.57 -27.18
CA ILE A 471 -10.81 -4.80 -26.00
C ILE A 471 -9.32 -4.46 -26.07
N TYR A 472 -8.89 -3.53 -25.25
CA TYR A 472 -7.49 -3.10 -25.19
C TYR A 472 -6.87 -3.48 -23.87
N LEU A 473 -5.63 -3.96 -23.93
CA LEU A 473 -4.82 -4.37 -22.78
C LEU A 473 -3.52 -3.58 -22.76
N TYR A 474 -3.10 -3.14 -21.61
CA TYR A 474 -1.80 -2.52 -21.42
C TYR A 474 -1.07 -3.14 -20.24
N GLY A 475 0.26 -3.19 -20.29
CA GLY A 475 1.03 -3.82 -19.23
C GLY A 475 2.49 -3.43 -19.23
N ARG A 476 3.20 -3.87 -18.20
CA ARG A 476 4.63 -3.63 -18.03
C ARG A 476 5.49 -4.33 -19.08
N GLY A 477 5.02 -5.48 -19.61
CA GLY A 477 5.75 -6.25 -20.60
C GLY A 477 7.06 -6.78 -20.05
N SER A 478 7.03 -7.38 -18.88
CA SER A 478 8.19 -7.97 -18.22
C SER A 478 8.86 -9.03 -19.09
N SER A 479 10.18 -9.04 -19.08
CA SER A 479 11.00 -9.95 -19.88
C SER A 479 12.35 -10.20 -19.21
N PRO A 480 13.16 -11.17 -19.68
CA PRO A 480 14.52 -11.37 -19.17
C PRO A 480 15.46 -10.16 -19.28
N GLU A 481 15.14 -9.19 -20.14
CA GLU A 481 15.87 -7.93 -20.31
C GLU A 481 15.31 -6.77 -19.46
N GLY A 482 14.25 -7.02 -18.68
CA GLY A 482 13.50 -6.05 -17.91
C GLY A 482 12.17 -5.68 -18.57
N ASP A 483 11.48 -4.73 -17.96
CA ASP A 483 10.15 -4.28 -18.40
C ASP A 483 10.23 -3.44 -19.67
N ARG A 484 9.38 -3.76 -20.66
CA ARG A 484 9.11 -2.99 -21.87
C ARG A 484 7.60 -2.83 -22.04
N PRO A 485 7.00 -1.76 -21.54
CA PRO A 485 5.56 -1.56 -21.57
C PRO A 485 4.94 -1.65 -22.95
N PHE A 486 3.70 -2.10 -22.97
CA PHE A 486 2.97 -2.34 -24.21
C PHE A 486 1.50 -1.89 -24.16
N LEU A 487 0.91 -1.77 -25.35
CA LEU A 487 -0.53 -1.65 -25.58
C LEU A 487 -0.91 -2.69 -26.63
N ASP A 488 -1.84 -3.56 -26.29
CA ASP A 488 -2.40 -4.60 -27.16
C ASP A 488 -3.89 -4.38 -27.40
N ARG A 489 -4.42 -4.98 -28.44
CA ARG A 489 -5.84 -5.26 -28.56
C ARG A 489 -6.08 -6.76 -28.62
N LEU A 490 -7.14 -7.19 -27.96
CA LEU A 490 -7.56 -8.57 -27.85
C LEU A 490 -8.93 -8.76 -28.51
N ASP A 491 -9.00 -9.64 -29.51
CA ASP A 491 -10.27 -10.10 -30.07
C ASP A 491 -10.89 -11.10 -29.10
N LEU A 492 -12.00 -10.72 -28.49
CA LEU A 492 -12.67 -11.56 -27.49
C LEU A 492 -13.28 -12.82 -28.10
N ARG A 493 -13.63 -12.84 -29.38
CA ARG A 493 -14.21 -14.02 -30.05
C ARG A 493 -13.15 -15.08 -30.33
N THR A 494 -11.97 -14.67 -30.79
CA THR A 494 -10.91 -15.57 -31.22
C THR A 494 -9.78 -15.74 -30.20
N SER A 495 -9.76 -14.93 -29.15
CA SER A 495 -8.65 -14.80 -28.17
C SER A 495 -7.30 -14.43 -28.81
N LYS A 496 -7.30 -13.85 -30.00
CA LYS A 496 -6.09 -13.37 -30.67
C LYS A 496 -5.73 -11.98 -30.20
N THR A 497 -4.46 -11.81 -29.86
CA THR A 497 -3.86 -10.54 -29.45
C THR A 497 -3.06 -9.94 -30.58
N GLU A 498 -3.16 -8.61 -30.77
CA GLU A 498 -2.35 -7.82 -31.69
C GLU A 498 -1.69 -6.68 -30.93
N ARG A 499 -0.35 -6.59 -31.01
CA ARG A 499 0.41 -5.52 -30.39
C ARG A 499 0.31 -4.23 -31.19
N LEU A 500 -0.21 -3.16 -30.55
CA LEU A 500 -0.36 -1.84 -31.16
C LEU A 500 0.84 -0.94 -30.85
N PHE A 501 1.40 -1.05 -29.64
CA PHE A 501 2.54 -0.25 -29.20
C PHE A 501 3.40 -1.06 -28.24
N ARG A 502 4.71 -0.82 -28.31
CA ARG A 502 5.69 -1.28 -27.32
C ARG A 502 6.76 -0.22 -27.11
N SER A 503 7.16 -0.02 -25.84
CA SER A 503 8.30 0.84 -25.51
C SER A 503 9.55 0.42 -26.29
N ASP A 504 10.32 1.38 -26.74
CA ASP A 504 11.61 1.11 -27.39
C ASP A 504 12.66 0.57 -26.39
N HIS A 505 13.87 0.28 -26.84
CA HIS A 505 14.95 -0.25 -26.01
C HIS A 505 15.73 0.83 -25.25
N GLU A 506 15.48 2.12 -25.52
CA GLU A 506 16.24 3.24 -24.95
C GLU A 506 15.43 4.02 -23.91
N SER A 507 14.11 3.84 -23.86
CA SER A 507 13.22 4.52 -22.96
C SER A 507 12.29 3.55 -22.25
N TYR A 508 11.66 4.03 -21.19
CA TYR A 508 10.52 3.39 -20.53
C TYR A 508 9.29 4.22 -20.83
N GLU A 509 8.42 3.72 -21.69
CA GLU A 509 7.22 4.43 -22.13
C GLU A 509 6.01 3.55 -22.03
N TYR A 510 5.05 3.95 -21.18
CA TYR A 510 3.83 3.20 -20.98
C TYR A 510 2.59 3.95 -21.45
N PHE A 511 1.58 3.20 -21.86
CA PHE A 511 0.26 3.69 -22.21
C PHE A 511 -0.41 4.30 -20.97
N ALA A 512 -0.89 5.55 -21.08
CA ALA A 512 -1.62 6.23 -20.02
C ALA A 512 -3.14 6.25 -20.28
N ALA A 513 -3.57 6.59 -21.50
CA ALA A 513 -4.99 6.60 -21.84
C ALA A 513 -5.21 6.72 -23.37
N TRP A 514 -6.31 6.17 -23.85
CA TRP A 514 -6.82 6.52 -25.17
C TRP A 514 -7.36 7.95 -25.20
N LEU A 515 -7.08 8.67 -26.27
CA LEU A 515 -7.77 9.91 -26.65
C LEU A 515 -8.93 9.58 -27.62
N ASP A 516 -8.60 8.90 -28.69
CA ASP A 516 -9.57 8.40 -29.67
C ASP A 516 -9.07 7.05 -30.24
N PRO A 517 -9.67 5.93 -29.79
CA PRO A 517 -9.30 4.61 -30.29
C PRO A 517 -9.56 4.44 -31.79
N SER A 518 -10.56 5.15 -32.37
CA SER A 518 -10.90 5.06 -33.79
C SER A 518 -9.86 5.75 -34.66
N ALA A 519 -9.32 6.86 -34.19
CA ALA A 519 -8.22 7.57 -34.83
C ALA A 519 -6.83 7.03 -34.46
N GLY A 520 -6.77 6.01 -33.61
CA GLY A 520 -5.50 5.46 -33.10
C GLY A 520 -4.71 6.43 -32.24
N SER A 521 -5.37 7.42 -31.58
CA SER A 521 -4.70 8.45 -30.79
C SER A 521 -4.75 8.17 -29.30
N PHE A 522 -3.59 8.21 -28.62
CA PHE A 522 -3.47 7.90 -27.19
C PHE A 522 -2.36 8.71 -26.50
N ILE A 523 -2.42 8.77 -25.17
CA ILE A 523 -1.39 9.39 -24.33
C ILE A 523 -0.47 8.30 -23.79
N THR A 524 0.83 8.60 -23.81
CA THR A 524 1.86 7.84 -23.11
C THR A 524 2.56 8.70 -22.07
N ARG A 525 3.19 8.04 -21.08
CA ARG A 525 4.20 8.66 -20.21
C ARG A 525 5.55 8.01 -20.52
N ARG A 526 6.49 8.84 -20.95
CA ARG A 526 7.83 8.42 -21.37
C ARG A 526 8.89 9.05 -20.47
N GLU A 527 9.89 8.24 -20.17
CA GLU A 527 11.08 8.62 -19.43
C GLU A 527 12.28 7.81 -19.93
N SER A 528 13.49 8.27 -19.62
CA SER A 528 14.73 7.54 -19.86
C SER A 528 15.71 7.80 -18.72
N PRO A 529 16.86 7.13 -18.64
CA PRO A 529 17.86 7.44 -17.61
C PRO A 529 18.30 8.90 -17.55
N VAL A 530 18.12 9.66 -18.63
CA VAL A 530 18.54 11.05 -18.76
C VAL A 530 17.38 12.04 -18.96
N GLU A 531 16.19 11.55 -19.31
CA GLU A 531 14.98 12.38 -19.53
C GLU A 531 13.96 12.10 -18.43
N PRO A 532 13.50 13.15 -17.69
CA PRO A 532 12.48 12.98 -16.68
C PRO A 532 11.14 12.60 -17.31
N PRO A 533 10.22 11.99 -16.51
CA PRO A 533 8.91 11.59 -17.00
C PRO A 533 8.10 12.72 -17.59
N ASN A 534 7.64 12.55 -18.83
CA ASN A 534 6.79 13.50 -19.55
C ASN A 534 5.69 12.78 -20.31
N PHE A 535 4.60 13.50 -20.60
CA PHE A 535 3.45 12.96 -21.34
C PHE A 535 3.57 13.32 -22.83
N PHE A 536 3.19 12.34 -23.66
CA PHE A 536 3.18 12.46 -25.12
C PHE A 536 1.83 12.03 -25.68
N VAL A 537 1.37 12.68 -26.72
CA VAL A 537 0.29 12.19 -27.58
C VAL A 537 0.92 11.39 -28.71
N ARG A 538 0.45 10.16 -28.91
CA ARG A 538 0.85 9.29 -30.02
C ARG A 538 -0.33 9.04 -30.95
N THR A 539 -0.04 8.88 -32.23
CA THR A 539 -1.01 8.49 -33.25
C THR A 539 -0.46 7.26 -34.00
N LEU A 540 -1.24 6.19 -34.00
CA LEU A 540 -0.90 4.95 -34.71
C LEU A 540 -1.02 5.14 -36.20
N ALA A 541 -0.05 4.64 -36.94
CA ALA A 541 -0.08 4.47 -38.37
C ALA A 541 0.21 3.01 -38.71
N ARG A 542 -0.63 2.38 -39.54
CA ARG A 542 -0.39 1.02 -39.98
C ARG A 542 0.52 1.03 -41.23
N ASP A 543 1.65 0.37 -41.13
CA ASP A 543 2.46 0.02 -42.30
C ASP A 543 2.10 -1.40 -42.75
N PRO A 544 1.34 -1.57 -43.87
CA PRO A 544 0.95 -2.90 -44.35
C PRO A 544 2.14 -3.76 -44.82
N SER A 545 3.30 -3.15 -45.08
CA SER A 545 4.52 -3.83 -45.55
C SER A 545 5.40 -4.35 -44.41
N ARG A 546 5.13 -3.91 -43.17
CA ARG A 546 5.94 -4.26 -42.00
C ARG A 546 5.47 -5.58 -41.37
N ALA A 547 6.23 -6.63 -41.52
CA ALA A 547 6.12 -7.81 -40.67
C ALA A 547 6.88 -7.55 -39.37
N ALA A 548 6.14 -7.44 -38.22
CA ALA A 548 6.78 -7.28 -36.93
C ALA A 548 7.44 -8.60 -36.47
N PRO A 549 8.63 -8.56 -35.91
CA PRO A 549 9.16 -9.69 -35.14
C PRO A 549 8.20 -10.07 -34.00
N ALA A 550 8.28 -11.32 -33.52
CA ALA A 550 7.47 -11.79 -32.43
C ALA A 550 7.62 -10.87 -31.19
N GLY A 551 6.51 -10.39 -30.67
CA GLY A 551 6.47 -9.50 -29.49
C GLY A 551 6.69 -8.00 -29.78
N GLU A 552 6.99 -7.60 -31.02
CA GLU A 552 7.08 -6.19 -31.41
C GLU A 552 5.78 -5.70 -32.06
N ALA A 553 5.58 -4.36 -32.09
CA ALA A 553 4.41 -3.76 -32.72
C ALA A 553 4.54 -3.74 -34.25
N ALA A 554 3.45 -4.16 -34.93
CA ALA A 554 3.31 -3.98 -36.37
C ALA A 554 2.92 -2.55 -36.79
N TRP A 555 2.51 -1.75 -35.80
CA TRP A 555 2.10 -0.37 -35.95
C TRP A 555 3.25 0.58 -35.68
N GLU A 556 3.32 1.68 -36.40
CA GLU A 556 4.19 2.79 -36.09
C GLU A 556 3.39 3.87 -35.32
N SER A 557 4.06 4.65 -34.50
CA SER A 557 3.44 5.77 -33.84
C SER A 557 4.39 6.95 -33.73
N THR A 558 3.87 8.14 -34.02
CA THR A 558 4.62 9.40 -33.93
C THR A 558 4.30 10.11 -32.62
N PRO A 559 5.29 10.41 -31.75
CA PRO A 559 5.09 11.12 -30.51
C PRO A 559 5.06 12.64 -30.73
N ARG A 560 4.15 13.34 -30.06
CA ARG A 560 4.09 14.79 -29.88
C ARG A 560 4.12 15.09 -28.37
N ALA A 561 5.13 15.84 -27.92
CA ALA A 561 5.21 16.19 -26.49
C ALA A 561 3.97 16.98 -26.05
N LEU A 562 3.35 16.53 -24.96
CA LEU A 562 2.24 17.20 -24.27
C LEU A 562 2.76 18.01 -23.06
N THR A 563 3.73 17.46 -22.32
CA THR A 563 4.40 18.16 -21.21
C THR A 563 5.90 18.28 -21.44
N ARG A 564 6.55 19.18 -20.70
CA ARG A 564 8.01 19.37 -20.69
C ARG A 564 8.45 19.71 -19.28
N PHE A 565 8.21 18.79 -18.33
CA PHE A 565 8.67 18.94 -16.96
C PHE A 565 10.21 18.90 -16.93
N PRO A 566 10.85 19.84 -16.25
CA PRO A 566 12.29 19.84 -16.12
C PRO A 566 12.78 18.70 -15.22
N ASN A 567 14.06 18.36 -15.31
CA ASN A 567 14.70 17.46 -14.35
C ASN A 567 14.74 18.17 -12.98
N PRO A 568 14.04 17.63 -11.95
CA PRO A 568 14.00 18.26 -10.63
C PRO A 568 15.30 18.04 -9.83
N THR A 569 16.13 17.06 -10.23
CA THR A 569 17.34 16.62 -9.51
C THR A 569 18.53 16.43 -10.44
N PRO A 570 19.03 17.50 -11.11
CA PRO A 570 20.12 17.39 -12.08
C PRO A 570 21.42 16.86 -11.47
N GLN A 571 21.61 16.98 -10.16
CA GLN A 571 22.76 16.43 -9.43
C GLN A 571 22.81 14.88 -9.45
N LEU A 572 21.71 14.21 -9.79
CA LEU A 572 21.66 12.75 -9.94
C LEU A 572 22.07 12.25 -11.32
N SER A 573 22.29 13.14 -12.30
CA SER A 573 22.55 12.77 -13.70
C SER A 573 23.81 11.91 -13.91
N GLY A 574 24.72 11.88 -12.93
CA GLY A 574 25.93 11.05 -12.98
C GLY A 574 25.74 9.64 -12.43
N ILE A 575 24.56 9.29 -11.90
CA ILE A 575 24.26 7.95 -11.43
C ILE A 575 24.05 7.04 -12.63
N THR A 576 24.74 5.89 -12.63
CA THR A 576 24.52 4.85 -13.62
C THR A 576 23.81 3.66 -13.00
N LYS A 577 22.94 3.02 -13.81
CA LYS A 577 22.25 1.81 -13.37
C LYS A 577 22.19 0.75 -14.44
N ARG A 578 22.21 -0.51 -14.05
CA ARG A 578 22.03 -1.64 -14.94
C ARG A 578 21.39 -2.82 -14.23
N LEU A 579 20.57 -3.55 -14.94
CA LEU A 579 20.06 -4.84 -14.50
C LEU A 579 21.20 -5.86 -14.56
N VAL A 580 21.40 -6.61 -13.49
CA VAL A 580 22.37 -7.68 -13.37
C VAL A 580 21.64 -8.99 -13.12
N THR A 581 21.87 -9.98 -13.96
CA THR A 581 21.31 -11.32 -13.83
C THR A 581 22.41 -12.32 -13.43
N TYR A 582 22.06 -13.29 -12.61
CA TYR A 582 22.93 -14.34 -12.13
C TYR A 582 22.11 -15.55 -11.71
N THR A 583 22.76 -16.63 -11.26
CA THR A 583 22.07 -17.86 -10.91
C THR A 583 22.52 -18.33 -9.53
N ARG A 584 21.56 -18.69 -8.67
CA ARG A 584 21.83 -19.36 -7.40
C ARG A 584 22.38 -20.78 -7.64
N ALA A 585 23.14 -21.33 -6.71
CA ALA A 585 23.80 -22.62 -6.85
C ALA A 585 22.85 -23.80 -7.19
N ASP A 586 21.59 -23.72 -6.83
CA ASP A 586 20.55 -24.72 -7.13
C ASP A 586 19.79 -24.44 -8.44
N GLY A 587 20.28 -23.50 -9.25
CA GLY A 587 19.78 -23.21 -10.59
C GLY A 587 18.66 -22.16 -10.64
N ILE A 588 18.25 -21.55 -9.51
CA ILE A 588 17.22 -20.49 -9.51
C ILE A 588 17.84 -19.20 -10.09
N PRO A 589 17.25 -18.63 -11.16
CA PRO A 589 17.68 -17.35 -11.70
C PRO A 589 17.39 -16.22 -10.70
N LEU A 590 18.33 -15.31 -10.58
CA LEU A 590 18.25 -14.15 -9.68
C LEU A 590 18.67 -12.89 -10.43
N SER A 591 18.27 -11.73 -9.87
CA SER A 591 18.67 -10.43 -10.40
C SER A 591 18.75 -9.37 -9.30
N PHE A 592 19.41 -8.26 -9.62
CA PHE A 592 19.33 -7.00 -8.91
C PHE A 592 19.52 -5.83 -9.87
N MET A 593 18.98 -4.67 -9.49
CA MET A 593 19.34 -3.43 -10.14
C MET A 593 20.61 -2.87 -9.48
N LEU A 594 21.70 -2.81 -10.20
CA LEU A 594 22.96 -2.23 -9.74
C LEU A 594 22.97 -0.73 -10.01
N TYR A 595 23.05 0.07 -8.95
CA TYR A 595 23.27 1.51 -9.03
C TYR A 595 24.70 1.84 -8.59
N LEU A 596 25.33 2.76 -9.32
CA LEU A 596 26.69 3.24 -9.06
C LEU A 596 26.70 4.76 -8.86
N PRO A 597 27.48 5.28 -7.90
CA PRO A 597 27.55 6.68 -7.58
C PRO A 597 28.09 7.53 -8.73
N PRO A 598 27.80 8.84 -8.76
CA PRO A 598 28.39 9.75 -9.73
C PRO A 598 29.93 9.67 -9.70
N GLY A 599 30.53 9.63 -10.88
CA GLY A 599 31.98 9.58 -11.04
C GLY A 599 32.65 8.22 -10.71
N TYR A 600 31.86 7.15 -10.56
CA TYR A 600 32.41 5.80 -10.37
C TYR A 600 33.44 5.41 -11.45
N LYS A 601 34.57 4.86 -11.03
CA LYS A 601 35.60 4.33 -11.92
C LYS A 601 35.54 2.80 -11.93
N GLN A 602 35.35 2.24 -13.13
CA GLN A 602 35.28 0.79 -13.34
C GLN A 602 36.44 0.07 -12.63
N GLY A 603 36.11 -1.01 -11.90
CA GLY A 603 37.10 -1.83 -11.17
C GLY A 603 37.55 -1.25 -9.82
N THR A 604 36.91 -0.20 -9.32
CA THR A 604 37.15 0.30 -7.96
C THR A 604 36.09 -0.31 -7.01
N PRO A 605 36.47 -1.23 -6.11
CA PRO A 605 35.52 -1.82 -5.17
C PRO A 605 34.99 -0.78 -4.18
N LEU A 606 33.66 -0.69 -4.05
CA LEU A 606 32.96 0.27 -3.19
C LEU A 606 32.38 -0.43 -1.96
N PRO A 607 32.17 0.32 -0.85
CA PRO A 607 31.23 -0.10 0.17
C PRO A 607 29.85 -0.27 -0.48
N THR A 608 29.15 -1.35 -0.14
CA THR A 608 27.94 -1.75 -0.86
C THR A 608 26.79 -1.94 0.10
N MET A 609 25.63 -1.40 -0.27
CA MET A 609 24.37 -1.64 0.39
C MET A 609 23.53 -2.65 -0.42
N VAL A 610 23.03 -3.66 0.27
CA VAL A 610 22.07 -4.64 -0.25
C VAL A 610 20.69 -4.30 0.28
N TRP A 611 19.77 -3.98 -0.62
CA TRP A 611 18.37 -3.72 -0.31
C TRP A 611 17.50 -4.79 -0.93
N ALA A 612 16.65 -5.46 -0.10
CA ALA A 612 15.85 -6.58 -0.57
C ALA A 612 14.57 -6.79 0.24
N TYR A 613 13.64 -7.52 -0.38
CA TYR A 613 12.39 -7.96 0.23
C TYR A 613 12.09 -9.39 -0.25
N PRO A 614 12.01 -10.40 0.65
CA PRO A 614 11.67 -11.78 0.26
C PRO A 614 10.25 -11.89 -0.29
N LEU A 615 10.11 -12.66 -1.36
CA LEU A 615 8.83 -13.03 -1.97
C LEU A 615 8.72 -14.54 -2.07
N ASP A 616 7.51 -15.06 -1.91
CA ASP A 616 7.24 -16.49 -1.91
C ASP A 616 6.71 -16.94 -3.26
N TYR A 617 7.17 -18.13 -3.70
CA TYR A 617 6.80 -18.72 -4.97
C TYR A 617 6.53 -20.20 -4.83
N ALA A 618 5.39 -20.66 -5.39
CA ALA A 618 5.07 -22.07 -5.45
C ALA A 618 5.97 -22.83 -6.47
N GLU A 619 6.39 -22.15 -7.53
CA GLU A 619 7.10 -22.75 -8.67
C GLU A 619 8.46 -22.11 -8.93
N LYS A 620 9.49 -22.94 -9.15
CA LYS A 620 10.85 -22.47 -9.50
C LYS A 620 10.91 -21.70 -10.83
N GLY A 621 10.06 -22.05 -11.79
CA GLY A 621 10.11 -21.47 -13.15
C GLY A 621 9.75 -19.98 -13.20
N VAL A 622 9.02 -19.46 -12.21
CA VAL A 622 8.60 -18.05 -12.13
C VAL A 622 9.33 -17.27 -11.05
N ALA A 623 10.01 -17.95 -10.12
CA ALA A 623 10.59 -17.35 -8.92
C ALA A 623 11.71 -16.33 -9.16
N GLY A 624 12.35 -16.35 -10.32
CA GLY A 624 13.42 -15.40 -10.63
C GLY A 624 13.11 -14.49 -11.80
N GLN A 625 11.84 -14.38 -12.16
CA GLN A 625 11.43 -13.47 -13.22
C GLN A 625 11.70 -12.01 -12.84
N ILE A 626 12.24 -11.28 -13.79
CA ILE A 626 12.70 -9.91 -13.64
C ILE A 626 11.50 -8.96 -13.61
N GLU A 627 11.58 -7.97 -12.73
CA GLU A 627 10.68 -6.82 -12.65
C GLU A 627 11.50 -5.53 -12.67
N GLY A 628 10.94 -4.49 -13.28
CA GLY A 628 11.60 -3.20 -13.39
C GLY A 628 12.41 -3.02 -14.66
N SER A 629 12.95 -1.81 -14.85
CA SER A 629 13.69 -1.44 -16.06
C SER A 629 14.85 -0.52 -15.74
N SER A 630 16.01 -0.81 -16.32
CA SER A 630 17.17 0.11 -16.29
C SER A 630 16.92 1.40 -17.09
N LYS A 631 15.82 1.48 -17.85
CA LYS A 631 15.44 2.64 -18.67
C LYS A 631 14.56 3.68 -17.94
N LEU A 632 14.16 3.42 -16.71
CA LEU A 632 13.46 4.39 -15.86
C LEU A 632 14.37 5.59 -15.54
N PHE A 633 13.80 6.76 -15.36
CA PHE A 633 14.50 7.90 -14.78
C PHE A 633 14.88 7.62 -13.32
N THR A 634 16.06 8.06 -12.88
CA THR A 634 16.48 7.86 -11.48
C THR A 634 15.83 8.92 -10.60
N THR A 635 14.82 8.50 -9.85
CA THR A 635 14.12 9.34 -8.86
C THR A 635 14.46 8.83 -7.47
N ILE A 636 14.95 9.72 -6.57
CA ILE A 636 15.24 9.39 -5.18
C ILE A 636 14.35 10.25 -4.29
N GLN A 637 13.51 9.60 -3.49
CA GLN A 637 12.50 10.28 -2.67
C GLN A 637 12.36 9.58 -1.32
N ARG A 638 11.75 10.25 -0.35
CA ARG A 638 11.47 9.72 0.99
C ARG A 638 12.75 9.22 1.68
N ASP A 639 12.68 8.09 2.29
CA ASP A 639 13.74 7.39 3.02
C ASP A 639 14.40 6.29 2.18
N SER A 640 14.55 6.54 0.85
CA SER A 640 15.12 5.57 -0.09
C SER A 640 16.57 5.24 0.20
N GLU A 641 16.92 3.97 0.02
CA GLU A 641 18.27 3.41 0.05
C GLU A 641 19.19 4.03 -1.02
N LEU A 642 18.63 4.55 -2.10
CA LEU A 642 19.41 5.15 -3.19
C LEU A 642 20.14 6.43 -2.78
N PHE A 643 19.79 7.06 -1.65
CA PHE A 643 20.54 8.17 -1.10
C PHE A 643 21.99 7.80 -0.73
N PHE A 644 22.29 6.53 -0.49
CA PHE A 644 23.64 6.05 -0.23
C PHE A 644 24.59 6.26 -1.42
N LEU A 645 24.07 6.36 -2.65
CA LEU A 645 24.86 6.71 -3.84
C LEU A 645 25.55 8.07 -3.71
N LEU A 646 24.89 9.05 -3.07
CA LEU A 646 25.46 10.38 -2.85
C LEU A 646 26.58 10.37 -1.79
N GLN A 647 26.72 9.28 -1.05
CA GLN A 647 27.78 9.05 -0.06
C GLN A 647 28.85 8.06 -0.56
N GLY A 648 28.84 7.74 -1.85
CA GLY A 648 29.86 6.91 -2.51
C GLY A 648 29.70 5.40 -2.31
N TYR A 649 28.52 4.93 -1.99
CA TYR A 649 28.20 3.49 -1.98
C TYR A 649 27.77 3.02 -3.34
N ALA A 650 28.00 1.73 -3.65
CA ALA A 650 27.22 1.00 -4.61
C ALA A 650 25.92 0.52 -3.92
N VAL A 651 24.81 0.51 -4.65
CA VAL A 651 23.54 -0.02 -4.14
C VAL A 651 23.10 -1.18 -5.05
N LEU A 652 22.93 -2.35 -4.43
CA LEU A 652 22.22 -3.48 -5.04
C LEU A 652 20.78 -3.35 -4.60
N ASP A 653 19.95 -2.86 -5.49
CA ASP A 653 18.55 -2.56 -5.25
C ASP A 653 17.65 -3.66 -5.80
N ASP A 654 16.50 -3.89 -5.17
CA ASP A 654 15.55 -4.96 -5.52
C ASP A 654 16.26 -6.32 -5.72
N VAL A 655 17.18 -6.65 -4.79
CA VAL A 655 17.89 -7.93 -4.87
C VAL A 655 16.88 -9.06 -4.74
N ALA A 656 16.78 -9.90 -5.76
CA ALA A 656 15.84 -11.01 -5.79
C ALA A 656 16.09 -11.98 -4.63
N MET A 657 15.09 -12.13 -3.76
CA MET A 657 15.11 -12.99 -2.57
C MET A 657 13.97 -14.02 -2.59
N PRO A 658 13.85 -14.84 -3.64
CA PRO A 658 12.77 -15.81 -3.72
C PRO A 658 12.89 -16.90 -2.65
N VAL A 659 11.76 -17.18 -2.00
CA VAL A 659 11.54 -18.34 -1.15
C VAL A 659 10.65 -19.30 -1.93
N VAL A 660 11.20 -20.42 -2.36
CA VAL A 660 10.54 -21.36 -3.29
C VAL A 660 10.23 -22.66 -2.59
N GLY A 661 9.00 -23.09 -2.68
CA GLY A 661 8.58 -24.40 -2.16
C GLY A 661 7.06 -24.54 -2.07
N PRO A 662 6.58 -25.74 -1.73
CA PRO A 662 5.14 -25.94 -1.49
C PRO A 662 4.66 -24.99 -0.40
N PRO A 663 3.46 -24.40 -0.53
CA PRO A 663 2.93 -23.41 0.41
C PRO A 663 2.96 -23.84 1.88
N GLU A 664 2.80 -25.16 2.12
CA GLU A 664 2.77 -25.69 3.47
C GLU A 664 4.15 -25.83 4.14
N THR A 665 5.25 -25.79 3.37
CA THR A 665 6.60 -26.09 3.89
C THR A 665 7.70 -25.16 3.40
N ALA A 666 7.40 -24.20 2.54
CA ALA A 666 8.40 -23.28 1.97
C ALA A 666 9.20 -22.54 3.07
N TYR A 667 8.53 -22.20 4.16
CA TYR A 667 9.17 -21.50 5.29
C TYR A 667 10.10 -22.37 6.15
N ASP A 668 10.07 -23.68 6.04
CA ASP A 668 11.02 -24.56 6.74
C ASP A 668 12.47 -24.35 6.26
N THR A 669 12.62 -23.92 4.99
CA THR A 669 13.91 -23.58 4.35
C THR A 669 14.11 -22.09 4.07
N PHE A 670 13.29 -21.23 4.64
CA PHE A 670 13.35 -19.78 4.42
C PHE A 670 14.75 -19.20 4.66
N VAL A 671 15.34 -19.52 5.83
CA VAL A 671 16.65 -18.98 6.23
C VAL A 671 17.76 -19.43 5.26
N GLU A 672 17.81 -20.70 4.91
CA GLU A 672 18.78 -21.25 3.98
C GLU A 672 18.68 -20.59 2.60
N GLN A 673 17.44 -20.36 2.15
CA GLN A 673 17.19 -19.75 0.84
C GLN A 673 17.61 -18.28 0.82
N ILE A 674 17.26 -17.46 1.84
CA ILE A 674 17.68 -16.05 1.86
C ILE A 674 19.20 -15.90 2.00
N VAL A 675 19.87 -16.77 2.76
CA VAL A 675 21.35 -16.77 2.88
C VAL A 675 21.98 -17.12 1.52
N ALA A 676 21.46 -18.14 0.82
CA ALA A 676 21.95 -18.51 -0.50
C ALA A 676 21.72 -17.41 -1.54
N ASN A 677 20.56 -16.73 -1.51
CA ASN A 677 20.24 -15.59 -2.37
C ASN A 677 21.23 -14.43 -2.14
N ALA A 678 21.41 -14.03 -0.86
CA ALA A 678 22.30 -12.95 -0.48
C ALA A 678 23.76 -13.24 -0.88
N LYS A 679 24.22 -14.46 -0.62
CA LYS A 679 25.58 -14.88 -1.02
C LYS A 679 25.77 -14.78 -2.53
N ALA A 680 24.84 -15.28 -3.33
CA ALA A 680 24.92 -15.24 -4.78
C ALA A 680 24.93 -13.80 -5.32
N ALA A 681 24.17 -12.89 -4.72
CA ALA A 681 24.15 -11.48 -5.08
C ALA A 681 25.51 -10.80 -4.78
N ILE A 682 26.07 -11.03 -3.60
CA ILE A 682 27.37 -10.46 -3.20
C ILE A 682 28.47 -11.02 -4.09
N ASP A 683 28.52 -12.35 -4.30
CA ASP A 683 29.53 -13.00 -5.14
C ASP A 683 29.51 -12.40 -6.56
N LYS A 684 28.30 -12.17 -7.13
CA LYS A 684 28.14 -11.54 -8.43
C LYS A 684 28.62 -10.09 -8.46
N ALA A 685 28.33 -9.30 -7.45
CA ALA A 685 28.77 -7.91 -7.36
C ALA A 685 30.29 -7.79 -7.17
N VAL A 686 30.91 -8.73 -6.45
CA VAL A 686 32.37 -8.87 -6.31
C VAL A 686 33.00 -9.30 -7.65
N GLU A 687 32.45 -10.30 -8.34
CA GLU A 687 32.88 -10.72 -9.70
C GLU A 687 32.89 -9.53 -10.68
N LEU A 688 31.91 -8.65 -10.58
CA LEU A 688 31.83 -7.43 -11.40
C LEU A 688 32.89 -6.36 -11.04
N GLY A 689 33.66 -6.56 -9.97
CA GLY A 689 34.67 -5.62 -9.48
C GLY A 689 34.07 -4.36 -8.83
N VAL A 690 32.81 -4.41 -8.41
CA VAL A 690 32.07 -3.28 -7.84
C VAL A 690 32.09 -3.29 -6.33
N THR A 691 31.90 -4.45 -5.72
CA THR A 691 31.72 -4.60 -4.27
C THR A 691 33.02 -5.02 -3.58
N ASP A 692 33.37 -4.30 -2.49
CA ASP A 692 34.36 -4.76 -1.53
C ASP A 692 33.69 -5.77 -0.59
N PRO A 693 34.03 -7.07 -0.60
CA PRO A 693 33.39 -8.07 0.24
C PRO A 693 33.59 -7.84 1.73
N GLN A 694 34.54 -6.99 2.12
CA GLN A 694 34.77 -6.60 3.50
C GLN A 694 33.87 -5.40 3.94
N ARG A 695 33.11 -4.79 3.03
CA ARG A 695 32.32 -3.60 3.29
C ARG A 695 30.91 -3.70 2.71
N VAL A 696 30.19 -4.77 3.08
CA VAL A 696 28.81 -4.98 2.65
C VAL A 696 27.87 -4.82 3.83
N GLY A 697 26.84 -4.00 3.66
CA GLY A 697 25.73 -3.83 4.60
C GLY A 697 24.42 -4.35 4.00
N VAL A 698 23.47 -4.79 4.83
CA VAL A 698 22.14 -5.23 4.42
C VAL A 698 21.07 -4.38 5.08
N ALA A 699 20.03 -4.07 4.32
CA ALA A 699 18.89 -3.34 4.84
C ALA A 699 17.56 -3.81 4.21
N GLY A 700 16.49 -3.57 4.95
CA GLY A 700 15.15 -3.86 4.46
C GLY A 700 14.06 -3.28 5.36
N HIS A 701 12.86 -3.22 4.80
CA HIS A 701 11.66 -2.74 5.47
C HIS A 701 10.64 -3.89 5.63
N SER A 702 9.89 -3.91 6.74
CA SER A 702 8.81 -4.89 6.95
C SER A 702 9.35 -6.35 6.91
N HIS A 703 8.92 -7.17 5.96
CA HIS A 703 9.47 -8.52 5.76
C HIS A 703 10.96 -8.51 5.35
N GLY A 704 11.42 -7.44 4.68
CA GLY A 704 12.85 -7.20 4.43
C GLY A 704 13.65 -6.90 5.70
N ALA A 705 13.03 -6.32 6.71
CA ALA A 705 13.67 -6.13 8.03
C ALA A 705 13.84 -7.46 8.77
N LEU A 706 12.83 -8.35 8.69
CA LEU A 706 12.94 -9.73 9.17
C LEU A 706 14.08 -10.46 8.48
N MET A 707 14.16 -10.36 7.15
CA MET A 707 15.27 -10.92 6.36
C MET A 707 16.61 -10.38 6.85
N THR A 708 16.74 -9.07 7.03
CA THR A 708 17.98 -8.42 7.51
C THR A 708 18.43 -9.03 8.83
N ALA A 709 17.55 -9.11 9.82
CA ALA A 709 17.90 -9.66 11.14
C ALA A 709 18.26 -11.15 11.08
N ASN A 710 17.55 -11.95 10.25
CA ASN A 710 17.88 -13.36 10.03
C ASN A 710 19.22 -13.54 9.29
N LEU A 711 19.52 -12.71 8.30
CA LEU A 711 20.81 -12.75 7.60
C LEU A 711 21.99 -12.48 8.54
N LEU A 712 21.84 -11.56 9.50
CA LEU A 712 22.87 -11.33 10.54
C LEU A 712 22.96 -12.49 11.54
N ALA A 713 21.84 -13.14 11.87
CA ALA A 713 21.84 -14.26 12.82
C ALA A 713 22.39 -15.57 12.22
N TYR A 714 22.34 -15.74 10.89
CA TYR A 714 22.64 -17.02 10.25
C TYR A 714 23.75 -16.94 9.19
N SER A 715 24.44 -15.79 9.04
CA SER A 715 25.54 -15.65 8.10
C SER A 715 26.52 -14.55 8.54
N ASP A 716 27.78 -14.67 8.11
CA ASP A 716 28.83 -13.65 8.28
C ASP A 716 29.02 -12.80 7.00
N LEU A 717 28.01 -12.71 6.14
CA LEU A 717 28.10 -12.02 4.85
C LEU A 717 28.19 -10.50 4.98
N PHE A 718 27.65 -9.94 6.05
CA PHE A 718 27.45 -8.51 6.20
C PHE A 718 28.28 -7.92 7.33
N ARG A 719 28.51 -6.60 7.32
CA ARG A 719 29.22 -5.83 8.34
C ARG A 719 28.29 -5.16 9.32
N ALA A 720 27.07 -4.85 8.88
CA ALA A 720 26.02 -4.25 9.68
C ALA A 720 24.68 -4.43 8.99
N GLY A 721 23.59 -4.30 9.76
CA GLY A 721 22.22 -4.31 9.25
C GLY A 721 21.42 -3.08 9.64
N ILE A 722 20.43 -2.75 8.81
CA ILE A 722 19.38 -1.76 9.07
C ILE A 722 18.03 -2.41 8.85
N ALA A 723 17.25 -2.57 9.92
CA ALA A 723 15.95 -3.23 9.88
C ALA A 723 14.83 -2.25 10.26
N ARG A 724 13.93 -1.93 9.29
CA ARG A 724 12.88 -0.93 9.47
C ARG A 724 11.50 -1.58 9.60
N SER A 725 10.75 -1.26 10.66
CA SER A 725 9.35 -1.67 10.91
C SER A 725 9.11 -3.17 10.69
N GLY A 726 9.96 -4.04 11.27
CA GLY A 726 9.93 -5.48 11.08
C GLY A 726 9.11 -6.24 12.12
N ALA A 727 8.82 -7.52 11.81
CA ALA A 727 8.28 -8.50 12.74
C ALA A 727 9.39 -9.50 13.12
N PHE A 728 9.87 -9.45 14.35
CA PHE A 728 11.06 -10.19 14.78
C PHE A 728 10.78 -11.34 15.75
N ASN A 729 9.51 -11.52 16.15
CA ASN A 729 9.06 -12.63 16.99
C ASN A 729 7.73 -13.18 16.49
N HIS A 730 7.78 -14.25 15.72
CA HIS A 730 6.58 -14.87 15.14
C HIS A 730 5.79 -15.69 16.16
N THR A 731 6.35 -16.02 17.34
CA THR A 731 5.57 -16.67 18.39
C THR A 731 4.45 -15.77 18.93
N MET A 732 4.52 -14.46 18.71
CA MET A 732 3.44 -13.50 18.97
C MET A 732 2.30 -13.56 17.93
N ARG A 733 2.48 -14.29 16.82
CA ARG A 733 1.52 -14.48 15.74
C ARG A 733 1.24 -15.96 15.50
N PRO A 734 0.67 -16.68 16.49
CA PRO A 734 0.65 -18.16 16.52
C PRO A 734 -0.26 -18.80 15.47
N PHE A 735 -1.01 -18.02 14.70
CA PHE A 735 -1.95 -18.53 13.69
C PHE A 735 -1.49 -18.29 12.23
N GLY A 736 -0.23 -17.96 12.02
CA GLY A 736 0.33 -17.73 10.69
C GLY A 736 0.89 -16.32 10.51
N PHE A 737 1.80 -16.19 9.54
CA PHE A 737 2.42 -14.92 9.15
C PHE A 737 2.88 -15.02 7.71
N GLN A 738 2.76 -13.93 6.96
CA GLN A 738 3.03 -13.95 5.51
C GLN A 738 2.31 -15.15 4.85
N ASN A 739 3.02 -16.02 4.14
CA ASN A 739 2.47 -17.24 3.56
C ASN A 739 2.64 -18.49 4.44
N GLU A 740 3.21 -18.39 5.66
CA GLU A 740 3.17 -19.49 6.62
C GLU A 740 1.74 -19.65 7.16
N ARG A 741 1.08 -20.73 6.78
CA ARG A 741 -0.32 -21.01 7.07
C ARG A 741 -0.53 -21.97 8.24
N ARG A 742 0.53 -22.65 8.65
CA ARG A 742 0.52 -23.54 9.83
C ARG A 742 0.53 -22.68 11.09
N THR A 743 -0.17 -23.17 12.08
CA THR A 743 -0.12 -22.55 13.41
C THR A 743 1.23 -22.83 14.08
N TYR A 744 1.58 -22.04 15.10
CA TYR A 744 2.76 -22.28 15.92
C TYR A 744 2.84 -23.73 16.44
N TRP A 745 1.72 -24.31 16.87
CA TRP A 745 1.68 -25.68 17.38
C TRP A 745 1.91 -26.75 16.29
N GLN A 746 1.69 -26.42 15.04
CA GLN A 746 1.93 -27.29 13.89
C GLN A 746 3.37 -27.18 13.34
N ALA A 747 4.02 -26.01 13.50
CA ALA A 747 5.33 -25.72 12.89
C ALA A 747 6.26 -24.98 13.86
N ARG A 748 6.39 -25.46 15.11
CA ARG A 748 7.17 -24.80 16.18
C ARG A 748 8.59 -24.44 15.77
N ASP A 749 9.29 -25.38 15.14
CA ASP A 749 10.69 -25.18 14.77
C ASP A 749 10.86 -24.06 13.74
N THR A 750 9.92 -23.96 12.77
CA THR A 750 9.86 -22.89 11.77
C THR A 750 9.66 -21.54 12.47
N TYR A 751 8.67 -21.43 13.36
CA TYR A 751 8.41 -20.19 14.09
C TYR A 751 9.58 -19.75 14.96
N VAL A 752 10.24 -20.68 15.66
CA VAL A 752 11.42 -20.38 16.48
C VAL A 752 12.60 -19.96 15.60
N LYS A 753 12.86 -20.69 14.52
CA LYS A 753 13.97 -20.43 13.59
C LYS A 753 13.85 -19.05 12.93
N LEU A 754 12.63 -18.67 12.51
CA LEU A 754 12.38 -17.40 11.84
C LEU A 754 12.20 -16.20 12.80
N SER A 755 12.34 -16.38 14.09
CA SER A 755 12.19 -15.33 15.08
C SER A 755 13.57 -14.81 15.55
N PRO A 756 14.11 -13.72 14.97
CA PRO A 756 15.43 -13.17 15.32
C PRO A 756 15.59 -12.86 16.80
N VAL A 757 14.53 -12.48 17.52
CA VAL A 757 14.57 -12.30 18.98
C VAL A 757 15.07 -13.55 19.71
N LEU A 758 14.69 -14.75 19.21
CA LEU A 758 15.10 -16.03 19.79
C LEU A 758 16.48 -16.49 19.29
N GLN A 759 17.12 -15.73 18.42
CA GLN A 759 18.45 -15.97 17.84
C GLN A 759 19.38 -14.80 18.09
N ALA A 760 19.03 -13.92 19.03
CA ALA A 760 19.75 -12.67 19.27
C ALA A 760 21.23 -12.88 19.68
N ASP A 761 21.53 -14.02 20.33
CA ASP A 761 22.88 -14.46 20.70
C ASP A 761 23.79 -14.76 19.50
N LYS A 762 23.21 -14.92 18.31
CA LYS A 762 23.94 -15.13 17.05
C LYS A 762 24.13 -13.85 16.24
N ILE A 763 23.50 -12.74 16.63
CA ILE A 763 23.63 -11.45 15.95
C ILE A 763 24.90 -10.76 16.49
N ASN A 764 26.00 -10.93 15.77
CA ASN A 764 27.30 -10.37 16.15
C ASN A 764 27.59 -9.02 15.50
N GLU A 765 26.96 -8.73 14.36
CA GLU A 765 27.11 -7.49 13.63
C GLU A 765 26.20 -6.38 14.18
N PRO A 766 26.65 -5.11 14.08
CA PRO A 766 25.85 -3.96 14.48
C PRO A 766 24.49 -3.89 13.77
N LEU A 767 23.40 -3.76 14.55
CA LEU A 767 22.02 -3.71 14.05
C LEU A 767 21.35 -2.39 14.40
N LEU A 768 20.92 -1.64 13.39
CA LEU A 768 20.04 -0.47 13.54
C LEU A 768 18.59 -0.89 13.34
N LEU A 769 17.76 -0.60 14.33
CA LEU A 769 16.31 -0.79 14.29
C LEU A 769 15.62 0.58 14.20
N ILE A 770 14.72 0.77 13.23
CA ILE A 770 13.91 1.98 13.09
C ILE A 770 12.44 1.57 13.03
N HIS A 771 11.55 2.21 13.81
CA HIS A 771 10.14 1.83 13.86
C HIS A 771 9.23 3.03 14.12
N GLY A 772 8.09 3.08 13.44
CA GLY A 772 7.05 4.07 13.72
C GLY A 772 6.24 3.69 14.96
N GLU A 773 6.09 4.60 15.94
CA GLU A 773 5.36 4.33 17.18
C GLU A 773 3.88 4.00 16.98
N LEU A 774 3.30 4.46 15.88
CA LEU A 774 1.90 4.20 15.52
C LEU A 774 1.75 3.19 14.38
N ASP A 775 2.70 2.27 14.23
CA ASP A 775 2.61 1.21 13.23
C ASP A 775 1.30 0.42 13.39
N GLN A 776 0.47 0.42 12.34
CA GLN A 776 -0.83 -0.23 12.30
C GLN A 776 -0.82 -1.54 11.51
N ASN A 777 0.31 -1.91 10.92
CA ASN A 777 0.40 -3.15 10.17
C ASN A 777 0.29 -4.34 11.15
N PRO A 778 -0.60 -5.30 10.90
CA PRO A 778 -0.68 -6.49 11.71
C PRO A 778 0.66 -7.25 11.75
N GLY A 779 1.13 -7.56 12.95
CA GLY A 779 2.37 -8.31 13.17
C GLY A 779 3.65 -7.49 13.28
N THR A 780 3.70 -6.25 12.78
CA THR A 780 4.86 -5.35 12.92
C THR A 780 4.65 -4.31 14.02
N VAL A 781 4.11 -4.72 15.16
CA VAL A 781 3.91 -3.80 16.30
C VAL A 781 5.26 -3.25 16.80
N PRO A 782 5.33 -2.00 17.29
CA PRO A 782 6.58 -1.39 17.78
C PRO A 782 7.35 -2.26 18.79
N MET A 783 6.63 -2.99 19.64
CA MET A 783 7.18 -3.97 20.58
C MET A 783 8.12 -5.00 19.93
N GLN A 784 7.93 -5.33 18.67
CA GLN A 784 8.80 -6.26 17.93
C GLN A 784 10.25 -5.73 17.89
N SER A 785 10.44 -4.46 17.53
CA SER A 785 11.74 -3.82 17.50
C SER A 785 12.32 -3.59 18.92
N GLU A 786 11.47 -3.19 19.86
CA GLU A 786 11.88 -3.00 21.26
C GLU A 786 12.44 -4.30 21.84
N LYS A 787 11.76 -5.43 21.63
CA LYS A 787 12.19 -6.73 22.16
C LYS A 787 13.42 -7.29 21.45
N LEU A 788 13.59 -7.06 20.16
CA LEU A 788 14.84 -7.43 19.48
C LEU A 788 16.01 -6.58 19.98
N TYR A 789 15.82 -5.27 20.16
CA TYR A 789 16.84 -4.38 20.75
C TYR A 789 17.25 -4.85 22.15
N GLU A 790 16.28 -5.13 23.03
CA GLU A 790 16.54 -5.63 24.38
C GLU A 790 17.33 -6.95 24.36
N ALA A 791 16.94 -7.88 23.47
CA ALA A 791 17.59 -9.18 23.36
C ALA A 791 19.05 -9.05 22.88
N VAL A 792 19.31 -8.33 21.78
CA VAL A 792 20.66 -8.13 21.23
C VAL A 792 21.55 -7.40 22.24
N ARG A 793 21.04 -6.34 22.87
CA ARG A 793 21.77 -5.63 23.94
C ARG A 793 22.04 -6.53 25.14
N GLY A 794 21.05 -7.34 25.54
CA GLY A 794 21.13 -8.22 26.70
C GLY A 794 22.19 -9.31 26.57
N VAL A 795 22.46 -9.80 25.36
CA VAL A 795 23.55 -10.74 25.08
C VAL A 795 24.88 -10.07 24.73
N GLY A 796 24.97 -8.73 24.82
CA GLY A 796 26.22 -7.98 24.61
C GLY A 796 26.46 -7.53 23.16
N GLY A 797 25.48 -7.71 22.26
CA GLY A 797 25.55 -7.26 20.86
C GLY A 797 25.43 -5.74 20.72
N THR A 798 25.83 -5.23 19.55
CA THR A 798 25.75 -3.81 19.21
C THR A 798 24.42 -3.53 18.50
N ALA A 799 23.54 -2.78 19.15
CA ALA A 799 22.27 -2.40 18.57
C ALA A 799 21.91 -0.94 18.86
N ARG A 800 21.15 -0.32 17.97
CA ARG A 800 20.53 1.00 18.11
C ARG A 800 19.06 0.90 17.76
N LEU A 801 18.19 1.50 18.58
CA LEU A 801 16.76 1.57 18.35
C LEU A 801 16.35 3.04 18.19
N VAL A 802 15.64 3.33 17.10
CA VAL A 802 15.07 4.64 16.79
C VAL A 802 13.55 4.48 16.67
N MET A 803 12.83 5.08 17.62
CA MET A 803 11.37 5.11 17.61
C MET A 803 10.90 6.45 17.07
N LEU A 804 10.08 6.43 16.02
CA LEU A 804 9.60 7.64 15.33
C LEU A 804 8.21 8.02 15.83
N PRO A 805 8.06 9.13 16.58
CA PRO A 805 6.77 9.57 17.07
C PRO A 805 5.78 9.82 15.94
N TYR A 806 4.52 9.41 16.14
CA TYR A 806 3.39 9.58 15.22
C TYR A 806 3.52 8.88 13.86
N GLU A 807 4.63 8.27 13.53
CA GLU A 807 4.81 7.53 12.29
C GLU A 807 4.13 6.15 12.34
N SER A 808 3.59 5.72 11.20
CA SER A 808 2.97 4.43 11.00
C SER A 808 3.98 3.40 10.43
N HIS A 809 3.50 2.39 9.68
CA HIS A 809 4.35 1.38 9.06
C HIS A 809 5.35 1.97 8.06
N GLY A 810 4.96 3.00 7.30
CA GLY A 810 5.83 3.82 6.46
C GLY A 810 5.99 5.22 7.06
N TYR A 811 7.14 5.86 6.86
CA TYR A 811 7.46 7.18 7.44
C TYR A 811 7.07 8.28 6.46
N THR A 812 6.42 9.33 6.95
CA THR A 812 5.77 10.34 6.11
C THR A 812 6.21 11.76 6.41
N ALA A 813 6.42 12.09 7.68
CA ALA A 813 6.81 13.45 8.06
C ALA A 813 8.22 13.77 7.56
N ARG A 814 8.41 15.00 7.09
CA ARG A 814 9.70 15.50 6.61
C ARG A 814 10.80 15.28 7.65
N GLU A 815 10.55 15.67 8.89
CA GLU A 815 11.52 15.56 9.99
C GLU A 815 11.88 14.10 10.29
N SER A 816 10.90 13.21 10.25
CA SER A 816 11.12 11.77 10.41
C SER A 816 11.98 11.20 9.28
N ILE A 817 11.66 11.52 8.04
CA ILE A 817 12.41 11.07 6.85
C ILE A 817 13.86 11.59 6.89
N GLU A 818 14.05 12.89 7.19
CA GLU A 818 15.38 13.48 7.35
C GLU A 818 16.18 12.75 8.43
N HIS A 819 15.57 12.47 9.58
CA HIS A 819 16.22 11.76 10.68
C HIS A 819 16.53 10.29 10.35
N VAL A 820 15.62 9.58 9.68
CA VAL A 820 15.85 8.21 9.20
C VAL A 820 17.05 8.14 8.27
N LEU A 821 17.15 9.05 7.31
CA LEU A 821 18.29 9.13 6.40
C LEU A 821 19.60 9.42 7.16
N TYR A 822 19.57 10.35 8.11
CA TYR A 822 20.73 10.63 8.97
C TYR A 822 21.19 9.37 9.72
N GLU A 823 20.28 8.66 10.38
CA GLU A 823 20.57 7.44 11.14
C GLU A 823 21.12 6.32 10.25
N MET A 824 20.48 6.07 9.11
CA MET A 824 20.91 5.03 8.17
C MET A 824 22.32 5.29 7.65
N LEU A 825 22.58 6.51 7.18
CA LEU A 825 23.90 6.91 6.64
C LEU A 825 24.99 6.87 7.71
N THR A 826 24.74 7.46 8.88
CA THR A 826 25.70 7.48 9.98
C THR A 826 26.04 6.06 10.45
N TRP A 827 25.04 5.16 10.50
CA TRP A 827 25.22 3.76 10.88
C TRP A 827 26.14 3.01 9.91
N PHE A 828 25.86 3.09 8.62
CA PHE A 828 26.68 2.40 7.63
C PHE A 828 28.04 3.08 7.42
N ASP A 829 28.13 4.40 7.52
CA ASP A 829 29.44 5.07 7.48
C ASP A 829 30.36 4.56 8.60
N ARG A 830 29.82 4.36 9.79
CA ARG A 830 30.59 3.85 10.94
C ARG A 830 30.94 2.36 10.80
N TYR A 831 29.98 1.53 10.45
CA TYR A 831 30.10 0.07 10.57
C TYR A 831 30.33 -0.69 9.26
N VAL A 832 30.14 -0.03 8.11
CA VAL A 832 30.40 -0.60 6.80
C VAL A 832 31.53 0.12 6.08
N LYS A 833 31.37 1.41 5.76
CA LYS A 833 32.32 2.18 4.93
C LYS A 833 33.66 2.36 5.60
N ASN A 834 33.67 2.80 6.86
CA ASN A 834 34.86 3.09 7.64
C ASN A 834 35.18 2.00 8.68
N ALA A 835 34.53 0.84 8.60
CA ALA A 835 34.81 -0.26 9.51
C ALA A 835 36.27 -0.76 9.35
N PRO A 836 36.94 -1.11 10.42
CA PRO A 836 38.26 -1.76 10.33
C PRO A 836 38.07 -3.14 9.64
N PRO A 837 39.14 -3.67 9.00
CA PRO A 837 39.09 -5.03 8.46
C PRO A 837 38.61 -6.02 9.52
N ARG A 838 37.89 -7.08 9.11
CA ARG A 838 37.59 -8.17 10.05
C ARG A 838 38.86 -8.79 10.57
N ALA A 839 38.92 -9.03 11.86
CA ALA A 839 39.96 -9.86 12.41
C ALA A 839 39.90 -11.23 11.75
N LYS A 840 41.06 -11.74 11.25
CA LYS A 840 41.15 -13.05 10.64
C LYS A 840 40.87 -14.17 11.63
#